data_45314083257136e7fb14d5a4609743ea
#
_entry.id   45314083257136e7fb14d5a4609743ea
#
_cell.length_a   1.000
_cell.length_b   1.000
_cell.length_c   1.000
_cell.angle_alpha   90.00
_cell.angle_beta   90.00
_cell.angle_gamma   90.00
#
_symmetry.space_group_name_H-M   'P 1'
#
loop_
_entity.id
_entity.type
_entity.pdbx_description
1 polymer ?
#
loop_
_entity_poly.entity_id
_entity_poly.type
_entity_poly.pdbx_seq_one_letter_code
_entity_poly.pdbx_strand_id
1 'polypeptide(L)'
;MGKPASRGFSARTRGWGHLAACSALALLTAACAQTGSPESASAALPRENFDYVGWDQYLGGSDSAQYSALDQINTVNVGRLEVAWSYPAGEGPAPQFNPIVVHGTMYVTTADGKIAALDPATGRELWKSEATGRISTRGINYWQSADGSDRRLVFLNDGLVRAIDARTGRYIRDFSVDLRDALPAGHADTPRPLMTSNPGRVFEDSYIVSLPAGSGYASHPANIQAYDIRTGALTWSFNVVPRVGEFGSESWPEKDRERFGGVHNWSEFTVDPELGIAFIPTGTARSDFYGGNRPGDNLFGNSILALDARTGKRLWHFQTVHHDLWDFDLPNAPKLMTITKDGKRIPVVIQAAKHGFVFVFDRRTGEPVWPIEERPVPQSDAPGEHSSPTQPFPTWPQPFARQSFTEADINPHIPQEDQQKLREMFRTVRNEGLFTPPSLRGSISMPGHNGGTSWGETAVDPLHQRFFVVSREIPVLNTLLPDSRPDVAANMPNGGPGIQPYNTPYNFLMQSNGMVAIKPPFSFLTAYDMNTGKILYRIPNGESWVLQQQGITGAGSQAPRGGPVATAGGLLFVGTSGDRTFRARDAASGRVLWEYKLDAATEGVPAVYEVGGRQYVTIPVGGEGLFAQKGAPAPGPNRYVTFALPAR
;
A
#
# COMPACT_ATOMS: atom_id res chain seq x y z
N MET A 1 -57.15 38.00 -33.50
CA MET A 1 -58.45 38.31 -32.84
C MET A 1 -58.28 37.77 -31.40
N GLY A 2 -58.24 38.41 -30.34
CA GLY A 2 -58.59 39.70 -29.85
C GLY A 2 -58.28 39.67 -28.37
N LYS A 3 -57.44 40.55 -27.91
CA LYS A 3 -57.46 41.09 -26.55
C LYS A 3 -58.73 41.93 -26.37
N PRO A 4 -59.14 42.45 -25.21
CA PRO A 4 -58.33 42.96 -24.12
C PRO A 4 -58.95 42.89 -22.69
N ALA A 5 -58.18 43.29 -21.73
CA ALA A 5 -58.19 44.42 -20.82
C ALA A 5 -58.96 44.21 -19.51
N SER A 6 -58.42 44.44 -18.36
CA SER A 6 -57.79 45.53 -17.61
C SER A 6 -58.68 46.11 -16.54
N ARG A 7 -58.04 46.55 -15.48
CA ARG A 7 -58.44 47.53 -14.41
C ARG A 7 -58.61 46.87 -13.03
N GLY A 8 -57.96 47.22 -11.98
CA GLY A 8 -57.29 48.47 -11.61
C GLY A 8 -57.90 49.05 -10.37
N PHE A 9 -57.11 49.66 -9.53
CA PHE A 9 -57.39 50.50 -8.38
C PHE A 9 -57.47 49.81 -7.01
N SER A 10 -56.69 50.15 -6.13
CA SER A 10 -55.99 51.22 -5.44
C SER A 10 -56.45 51.39 -4.01
N ALA A 11 -55.53 51.32 -3.13
CA ALA A 11 -55.12 52.25 -2.08
C ALA A 11 -55.93 52.46 -0.81
N ARG A 12 -55.12 52.53 0.23
CA ARG A 12 -55.20 53.38 1.46
C ARG A 12 -55.79 52.73 2.71
N THR A 13 -54.98 52.54 3.65
CA THR A 13 -54.40 53.27 4.78
C THR A 13 -55.09 53.05 6.14
N ARG A 14 -54.19 52.86 7.13
CA ARG A 14 -54.28 53.23 8.56
C ARG A 14 -55.14 52.36 9.47
N GLY A 15 -54.50 51.74 10.43
CA GLY A 15 -54.55 52.25 11.77
C GLY A 15 -54.63 51.16 12.85
N TRP A 16 -53.72 51.10 13.66
CA TRP A 16 -53.66 50.82 15.11
C TRP A 16 -54.69 49.88 15.77
N GLY A 17 -54.17 48.99 16.57
CA GLY A 17 -54.83 48.64 17.81
C GLY A 17 -54.71 47.19 18.28
N HIS A 18 -53.82 46.99 19.16
CA HIS A 18 -53.80 46.09 20.34
C HIS A 18 -54.63 44.81 20.45
N LEU A 19 -53.91 43.79 20.88
CA LEU A 19 -54.22 42.83 21.95
C LEU A 19 -55.06 41.58 21.66
N ALA A 20 -54.40 40.50 22.11
CA ALA A 20 -54.91 39.29 22.75
C ALA A 20 -55.02 38.04 21.92
N ALA A 21 -54.05 37.19 22.22
CA ALA A 21 -54.12 35.76 22.55
C ALA A 21 -55.29 34.91 22.01
N CYS A 22 -54.98 33.89 21.27
CA CYS A 22 -55.34 32.54 21.68
C CYS A 22 -54.78 31.48 20.69
N SER A 23 -54.19 30.55 21.26
CA SER A 23 -53.64 29.28 20.82
C SER A 23 -54.35 28.55 19.69
N ALA A 24 -53.59 28.09 18.69
CA ALA A 24 -53.93 26.86 17.98
C ALA A 24 -52.62 26.08 17.71
N LEU A 25 -52.51 24.95 18.38
CA LEU A 25 -51.47 23.96 18.34
C LEU A 25 -51.49 23.24 16.97
N ALA A 26 -50.46 23.40 16.17
CA ALA A 26 -50.18 22.51 15.06
C ALA A 26 -48.92 21.73 15.43
N LEU A 27 -49.08 20.46 15.80
CA LEU A 27 -48.04 19.50 16.00
C LEU A 27 -47.35 19.17 14.68
N LEU A 28 -46.19 19.74 14.46
CA LEU A 28 -45.19 19.25 13.54
C LEU A 28 -44.14 18.53 14.39
N THR A 29 -44.18 17.20 14.39
CA THR A 29 -43.15 16.35 14.94
C THR A 29 -41.88 16.47 14.07
N ALA A 30 -41.02 17.40 14.41
CA ALA A 30 -39.63 17.36 13.97
C ALA A 30 -38.89 16.33 14.84
N ALA A 31 -38.49 15.23 14.25
CA ALA A 31 -37.56 14.32 14.88
C ALA A 31 -36.21 15.05 15.07
N CYS A 32 -35.96 15.50 16.29
CA CYS A 32 -34.63 15.91 16.71
C CYS A 32 -33.77 14.63 16.78
N ALA A 33 -32.93 14.43 15.78
CA ALA A 33 -31.75 13.60 15.93
C ALA A 33 -30.88 14.26 17.01
N GLN A 34 -30.82 13.65 18.18
CA GLN A 34 -29.83 13.97 19.18
C GLN A 34 -28.45 13.61 18.63
N THR A 35 -27.79 14.57 17.99
CA THR A 35 -26.36 14.56 17.85
C THR A 35 -25.78 14.87 19.24
N GLY A 36 -25.58 13.83 20.02
CA GLY A 36 -24.70 13.92 21.18
C GLY A 36 -23.32 14.28 20.63
N SER A 37 -22.91 15.53 20.82
CA SER A 37 -21.53 15.91 20.67
C SER A 37 -20.73 15.03 21.63
N PRO A 38 -19.74 14.25 21.15
CA PRO A 38 -18.81 13.65 22.08
C PRO A 38 -18.10 14.81 22.77
N GLU A 39 -18.24 14.92 24.08
CA GLU A 39 -17.33 15.73 24.89
C GLU A 39 -15.93 15.42 24.41
N SER A 40 -15.24 16.45 23.91
CA SER A 40 -13.83 16.36 23.58
C SER A 40 -13.06 16.16 24.86
N ALA A 41 -12.98 14.92 25.33
CA ALA A 41 -11.90 14.53 26.19
C ALA A 41 -10.63 14.89 25.42
N SER A 42 -9.90 15.88 25.88
CA SER A 42 -8.52 16.14 25.47
C SER A 42 -7.73 14.86 25.83
N ALA A 43 -7.87 13.85 24.97
CA ALA A 43 -7.06 12.65 25.11
C ALA A 43 -5.60 13.08 25.02
N ALA A 44 -4.82 12.79 26.04
CA ALA A 44 -3.39 13.01 26.03
C ALA A 44 -2.84 12.46 24.72
N LEU A 45 -1.91 13.21 24.09
CA LEU A 45 -1.23 12.70 22.89
C LEU A 45 -0.62 11.35 23.22
N PRO A 46 -0.71 10.35 22.32
CA PRO A 46 -0.04 9.08 22.52
C PRO A 46 1.44 9.36 22.86
N ARG A 47 1.97 8.66 23.83
CA ARG A 47 3.41 8.68 24.06
C ARG A 47 4.04 8.04 22.84
N GLU A 48 4.93 8.73 22.16
CA GLU A 48 5.71 8.14 21.08
C GLU A 48 6.82 7.30 21.70
N ASN A 49 6.47 6.10 22.14
CA ASN A 49 7.38 5.16 22.79
C ASN A 49 8.06 4.22 21.78
N PHE A 50 8.15 4.62 20.51
CA PHE A 50 9.02 3.92 19.57
C PHE A 50 10.44 4.39 19.85
N ASP A 51 11.27 3.52 20.42
CA ASP A 51 12.68 3.84 20.65
C ASP A 51 13.49 3.85 19.34
N TYR A 52 12.94 3.21 18.28
CA TYR A 52 13.54 3.09 16.93
C TYR A 52 14.99 2.57 16.92
N VAL A 53 15.46 1.98 18.00
CA VAL A 53 16.82 1.42 18.11
C VAL A 53 16.85 -0.02 17.60
N GLY A 54 15.76 -0.75 17.79
CA GLY A 54 15.58 -2.12 17.32
C GLY A 54 15.15 -2.20 15.86
N TRP A 55 15.26 -3.40 15.30
CA TRP A 55 14.69 -3.79 14.00
C TRP A 55 13.99 -5.14 14.16
N ASP A 56 13.14 -5.22 15.16
CA ASP A 56 12.54 -6.46 15.67
C ASP A 56 11.31 -6.92 14.89
N GLN A 57 10.80 -6.07 13.99
CA GLN A 57 9.72 -6.38 13.08
C GLN A 57 10.09 -5.95 11.64
N TYR A 58 9.40 -6.51 10.65
CA TYR A 58 9.56 -6.03 9.28
C TYR A 58 9.18 -4.54 9.20
N LEU A 59 9.84 -3.78 8.32
CA LEU A 59 9.76 -2.32 8.22
C LEU A 59 10.20 -1.56 9.49
N GLY A 60 10.97 -2.21 10.38
CA GLY A 60 11.57 -1.61 11.58
C GLY A 60 10.79 -1.89 12.85
N GLY A 61 9.54 -1.53 12.92
CA GLY A 61 8.66 -1.67 14.07
C GLY A 61 7.19 -1.88 13.69
N SER A 62 6.31 -2.01 14.68
CA SER A 62 4.87 -2.17 14.46
C SER A 62 4.21 -0.96 13.77
N ASP A 63 4.82 0.22 13.89
CA ASP A 63 4.45 1.48 13.21
C ASP A 63 4.86 1.55 11.74
N SER A 64 5.62 0.56 11.27
CA SER A 64 6.13 0.47 9.89
C SER A 64 6.92 1.70 9.43
N ALA A 65 7.61 2.39 10.34
CA ALA A 65 8.23 3.70 10.07
C ALA A 65 9.33 3.64 8.99
N GLN A 66 10.03 2.50 8.85
CA GLN A 66 11.26 2.41 8.06
C GLN A 66 12.26 3.51 8.49
N TYR A 67 12.37 3.66 9.80
CA TYR A 67 13.23 4.60 10.46
C TYR A 67 14.04 3.94 11.57
N SER A 68 15.29 4.42 11.76
CA SER A 68 16.14 4.02 12.87
C SER A 68 16.68 5.24 13.60
N ALA A 69 16.61 5.24 14.92
CA ALA A 69 17.19 6.28 15.77
C ALA A 69 18.72 6.18 15.90
N LEU A 70 19.33 5.19 15.26
CA LEU A 70 20.79 5.03 15.24
C LEU A 70 21.44 6.14 14.39
N ASP A 71 22.53 6.72 14.89
CA ASP A 71 23.25 7.86 14.29
C ASP A 71 24.76 7.65 14.17
N GLN A 72 25.28 6.47 14.55
CA GLN A 72 26.70 6.17 14.43
C GLN A 72 27.17 6.28 12.98
N ILE A 73 26.35 5.81 12.01
CA ILE A 73 26.51 6.07 10.59
C ILE A 73 25.72 7.34 10.26
N ASN A 74 26.39 8.38 9.80
CA ASN A 74 25.80 9.71 9.60
C ASN A 74 26.35 10.40 8.36
N THR A 75 25.85 11.60 8.06
CA THR A 75 26.21 12.38 6.87
C THR A 75 27.69 12.70 6.75
N VAL A 76 28.45 12.68 7.86
CA VAL A 76 29.89 13.02 7.88
C VAL A 76 30.76 11.79 7.54
N ASN A 77 30.35 10.60 7.98
CA ASN A 77 31.21 9.40 7.92
C ASN A 77 30.71 8.30 6.96
N VAL A 78 29.52 8.46 6.40
CA VAL A 78 28.90 7.45 5.53
C VAL A 78 29.75 7.08 4.31
N GLY A 79 30.57 8.01 3.82
CA GLY A 79 31.55 7.75 2.74
C GLY A 79 32.57 6.65 3.03
N ARG A 80 32.68 6.23 4.29
CA ARG A 80 33.57 5.17 4.76
C ARG A 80 32.89 3.80 4.89
N LEU A 81 31.61 3.67 4.52
CA LEU A 81 30.92 2.38 4.59
C LEU A 81 31.60 1.34 3.69
N GLU A 82 31.77 0.17 4.24
CA GLU A 82 32.29 -1.00 3.55
C GLU A 82 31.41 -2.23 3.80
N VAL A 83 31.57 -3.27 2.98
CA VAL A 83 30.88 -4.55 3.19
C VAL A 83 31.48 -5.21 4.42
N ALA A 84 30.66 -5.38 5.46
CA ALA A 84 31.06 -6.10 6.67
C ALA A 84 31.01 -7.62 6.47
N TRP A 85 29.94 -8.08 5.84
CA TRP A 85 29.74 -9.51 5.51
C TRP A 85 28.69 -9.70 4.42
N SER A 86 28.62 -10.90 3.86
CA SER A 86 27.60 -11.33 2.92
C SER A 86 27.17 -12.76 3.24
N TYR A 87 25.85 -13.03 3.16
CA TYR A 87 25.28 -14.36 3.38
C TYR A 87 24.53 -14.83 2.14
N PRO A 88 24.85 -16.02 1.56
CA PRO A 88 24.18 -16.55 0.38
C PRO A 88 22.73 -16.95 0.70
N ALA A 89 21.78 -16.43 -0.06
CA ALA A 89 20.36 -16.74 0.11
C ALA A 89 19.87 -17.94 -0.72
N GLY A 90 20.77 -18.60 -1.47
CA GLY A 90 20.47 -19.79 -2.27
C GLY A 90 19.96 -19.47 -3.68
N GLU A 91 19.80 -20.51 -4.49
CA GLU A 91 19.27 -20.43 -5.86
C GLU A 91 17.73 -20.41 -5.83
N GLY A 92 17.11 -19.59 -6.69
CA GLY A 92 15.66 -19.46 -6.80
C GLY A 92 15.19 -18.02 -6.96
N PRO A 93 13.95 -17.69 -6.55
CA PRO A 93 13.43 -16.34 -6.63
C PRO A 93 14.30 -15.33 -5.87
N ALA A 94 14.42 -14.12 -6.42
CA ALA A 94 15.14 -13.03 -5.78
C ALA A 94 14.54 -12.70 -4.41
N PRO A 95 15.38 -12.46 -3.37
CA PRO A 95 14.88 -12.12 -2.06
C PRO A 95 14.28 -10.71 -2.07
N GLN A 96 13.03 -10.59 -1.63
CA GLN A 96 12.32 -9.33 -1.40
C GLN A 96 12.03 -9.15 0.11
N PHE A 97 12.72 -9.90 0.92
CA PHE A 97 12.44 -10.05 2.34
C PHE A 97 13.03 -8.92 3.17
N ASN A 98 12.29 -8.51 4.19
CA ASN A 98 12.76 -7.60 5.24
C ASN A 98 13.42 -8.41 6.35
N PRO A 99 14.75 -8.39 6.53
CA PRO A 99 15.38 -9.00 7.68
C PRO A 99 14.88 -8.42 8.99
N ILE A 100 14.71 -9.23 10.02
CA ILE A 100 14.45 -8.76 11.39
C ILE A 100 15.61 -9.13 12.29
N VAL A 101 15.90 -8.27 13.27
CA VAL A 101 16.99 -8.48 14.24
C VAL A 101 16.42 -8.37 15.65
N VAL A 102 16.41 -9.50 16.36
CA VAL A 102 15.78 -9.60 17.68
C VAL A 102 16.75 -10.31 18.64
N HIS A 103 16.99 -9.73 19.80
CA HIS A 103 17.87 -10.30 20.83
C HIS A 103 19.23 -10.75 20.29
N GLY A 104 19.86 -9.96 19.40
CA GLY A 104 21.17 -10.26 18.85
C GLY A 104 21.18 -11.41 17.82
N THR A 105 20.04 -11.75 17.27
CA THR A 105 19.90 -12.73 16.18
C THR A 105 19.17 -12.10 14.98
N MET A 106 19.74 -12.25 13.79
CA MET A 106 19.07 -11.84 12.55
C MET A 106 18.34 -13.05 11.96
N TYR A 107 17.11 -12.82 11.50
CA TYR A 107 16.32 -13.84 10.79
C TYR A 107 16.07 -13.38 9.35
N VAL A 108 16.36 -14.30 8.42
CA VAL A 108 16.20 -14.10 6.98
C VAL A 108 15.54 -15.32 6.35
N THR A 109 14.93 -15.13 5.18
CA THR A 109 14.46 -16.25 4.35
C THR A 109 15.47 -16.58 3.26
N THR A 110 15.52 -17.83 2.87
CA THR A 110 16.32 -18.30 1.74
C THR A 110 15.43 -18.70 0.57
N ALA A 111 16.00 -18.70 -0.65
CA ALA A 111 15.25 -18.97 -1.88
C ALA A 111 14.66 -20.38 -1.94
N ASP A 112 15.22 -21.33 -1.18
CA ASP A 112 14.73 -22.70 -1.01
C ASP A 112 13.60 -22.82 0.04
N GLY A 113 13.01 -21.71 0.46
CA GLY A 113 11.85 -21.68 1.36
C GLY A 113 12.18 -22.00 2.81
N LYS A 114 13.39 -21.71 3.28
CA LYS A 114 13.79 -21.88 4.68
C LYS A 114 13.96 -20.55 5.37
N ILE A 115 13.95 -20.59 6.71
CA ILE A 115 14.33 -19.47 7.56
C ILE A 115 15.71 -19.78 8.13
N ALA A 116 16.62 -18.82 8.04
CA ALA A 116 17.95 -18.89 8.63
C ALA A 116 18.08 -17.86 9.75
N ALA A 117 18.69 -18.27 10.86
CA ALA A 117 19.14 -17.38 11.92
C ALA A 117 20.63 -17.13 11.77
N LEU A 118 21.00 -15.86 11.77
CA LEU A 118 22.39 -15.43 11.58
C LEU A 118 22.87 -14.64 12.79
N ASP A 119 24.15 -14.73 13.06
CA ASP A 119 24.86 -13.76 13.88
C ASP A 119 24.91 -12.42 13.11
N PRO A 120 24.26 -11.36 13.59
CA PRO A 120 24.09 -10.11 12.82
C PRO A 120 25.39 -9.31 12.68
N ALA A 121 26.43 -9.60 13.50
CA ALA A 121 27.74 -8.94 13.39
C ALA A 121 28.63 -9.57 12.31
N THR A 122 28.47 -10.87 12.03
CA THR A 122 29.38 -11.64 11.19
C THR A 122 28.72 -12.33 9.98
N GLY A 123 27.40 -12.43 9.96
CA GLY A 123 26.66 -13.20 8.94
C GLY A 123 26.79 -14.71 9.09
N ARG A 124 27.41 -15.20 10.17
CA ARG A 124 27.55 -16.64 10.43
C ARG A 124 26.18 -17.25 10.72
N GLU A 125 25.83 -18.32 9.99
CA GLU A 125 24.61 -19.10 10.23
C GLU A 125 24.68 -19.77 11.61
N LEU A 126 23.66 -19.53 12.42
CA LEU A 126 23.47 -20.15 13.74
C LEU A 126 22.65 -21.43 13.60
N TRP A 127 21.57 -21.33 12.84
CA TRP A 127 20.73 -22.47 12.45
C TRP A 127 19.95 -22.14 11.17
N LYS A 128 19.47 -23.17 10.49
CA LYS A 128 18.54 -23.08 9.37
C LYS A 128 17.40 -24.05 9.60
N SER A 129 16.16 -23.61 9.39
CA SER A 129 14.97 -24.44 9.55
C SER A 129 14.93 -25.57 8.52
N GLU A 130 14.11 -26.58 8.77
CA GLU A 130 13.64 -27.49 7.72
C GLU A 130 12.95 -26.68 6.61
N ALA A 131 12.84 -27.25 5.39
CA ALA A 131 12.14 -26.60 4.30
C ALA A 131 10.68 -26.34 4.73
N THR A 132 10.25 -25.10 4.58
CA THR A 132 8.91 -24.69 5.00
C THR A 132 7.91 -24.67 3.84
N GLY A 133 8.39 -24.77 2.59
CA GLY A 133 7.63 -24.46 1.39
C GLY A 133 7.67 -22.96 1.07
N ARG A 134 6.65 -22.45 0.40
CA ARG A 134 6.63 -21.04 -0.02
C ARG A 134 6.20 -20.13 1.14
N ILE A 135 7.13 -19.35 1.68
CA ILE A 135 6.90 -18.35 2.73
C ILE A 135 6.43 -17.04 2.10
N SER A 136 5.66 -16.21 2.83
CA SER A 136 5.39 -14.83 2.45
C SER A 136 6.70 -14.09 2.16
N THR A 137 6.76 -13.42 1.01
CA THR A 137 8.03 -12.86 0.50
C THR A 137 8.48 -11.59 1.23
N ARG A 138 7.59 -10.92 2.01
CA ARG A 138 7.86 -9.58 2.55
C ARG A 138 8.30 -9.55 4.00
N GLY A 139 8.03 -10.58 4.77
CA GLY A 139 8.42 -10.60 6.18
C GLY A 139 7.94 -11.83 6.92
N ILE A 140 8.43 -11.95 8.13
CA ILE A 140 7.99 -12.87 9.18
C ILE A 140 7.81 -12.07 10.46
N ASN A 141 7.14 -12.64 11.46
CA ASN A 141 6.91 -11.98 12.73
C ASN A 141 7.62 -12.71 13.85
N TYR A 142 8.17 -11.95 14.79
CA TYR A 142 8.68 -12.49 16.04
C TYR A 142 7.66 -12.23 17.17
N TRP A 143 7.50 -13.21 18.04
CA TRP A 143 6.71 -13.13 19.26
C TRP A 143 7.40 -13.86 20.41
N GLN A 144 7.22 -13.36 21.61
CA GLN A 144 7.63 -14.05 22.82
C GLN A 144 6.61 -13.91 23.95
N SER A 145 6.53 -14.94 24.80
CA SER A 145 5.77 -14.89 26.05
C SER A 145 6.35 -13.85 27.01
N ALA A 146 5.54 -13.37 27.95
CA ALA A 146 5.95 -12.34 28.91
C ALA A 146 7.17 -12.76 29.76
N ASP A 147 7.33 -14.05 30.05
CA ASP A 147 8.48 -14.62 30.78
C ASP A 147 9.66 -14.98 29.85
N GLY A 148 9.51 -14.80 28.53
CA GLY A 148 10.53 -15.13 27.52
C GLY A 148 10.84 -16.62 27.36
N SER A 149 10.04 -17.50 27.96
CA SER A 149 10.23 -18.96 27.86
C SER A 149 9.83 -19.52 26.49
N ASP A 150 8.77 -18.98 25.89
CA ASP A 150 8.29 -19.30 24.55
C ASP A 150 8.65 -18.16 23.58
N ARG A 151 9.40 -18.48 22.51
CA ARG A 151 9.82 -17.51 21.48
C ARG A 151 9.55 -18.10 20.11
N ARG A 152 8.74 -17.40 19.31
CA ARG A 152 8.25 -17.90 18.03
C ARG A 152 8.59 -16.97 16.88
N LEU A 153 8.95 -17.57 15.74
CA LEU A 153 8.79 -16.92 14.44
C LEU A 153 7.49 -17.40 13.83
N VAL A 154 6.57 -16.48 13.55
CA VAL A 154 5.24 -16.77 13.00
C VAL A 154 5.15 -16.24 11.58
N PHE A 155 4.71 -17.06 10.65
CA PHE A 155 4.73 -16.76 9.22
C PHE A 155 3.66 -17.52 8.45
N LEU A 156 3.34 -17.01 7.27
CA LEU A 156 2.50 -17.69 6.29
C LEU A 156 3.33 -18.60 5.40
N ASN A 157 2.89 -19.84 5.29
CA ASN A 157 3.50 -20.88 4.48
C ASN A 157 2.42 -21.69 3.76
N ASP A 158 2.35 -21.58 2.43
CA ASP A 158 1.39 -22.33 1.60
C ASP A 158 -0.06 -22.27 2.12
N GLY A 159 -0.49 -21.08 2.57
CA GLY A 159 -1.85 -20.86 3.09
C GLY A 159 -2.07 -21.31 4.54
N LEU A 160 -1.02 -21.74 5.21
CA LEU A 160 -1.01 -22.08 6.62
C LEU A 160 -0.28 -21.01 7.44
N VAL A 161 -0.82 -20.61 8.58
CA VAL A 161 -0.06 -19.90 9.59
C VAL A 161 0.72 -20.93 10.40
N ARG A 162 2.02 -20.80 10.42
CA ARG A 162 2.94 -21.71 11.13
C ARG A 162 3.85 -20.95 12.07
N ALA A 163 4.41 -21.67 13.04
CA ALA A 163 5.41 -21.14 13.94
C ALA A 163 6.59 -22.10 14.09
N ILE A 164 7.78 -21.52 14.26
CA ILE A 164 9.00 -22.24 14.67
C ILE A 164 9.55 -21.61 15.94
N ASP A 165 10.20 -22.41 16.77
CA ASP A 165 10.96 -21.89 17.92
C ASP A 165 12.12 -21.03 17.41
N ALA A 166 12.16 -19.77 17.80
CA ALA A 166 13.11 -18.79 17.31
C ALA A 166 14.57 -19.07 17.70
N ARG A 167 14.81 -19.90 18.72
CA ARG A 167 16.16 -20.28 19.17
C ARG A 167 16.75 -21.45 18.41
N THR A 168 15.87 -22.33 17.86
CA THR A 168 16.30 -23.61 17.30
C THR A 168 15.89 -23.86 15.85
N GLY A 169 14.96 -23.07 15.30
CA GLY A 169 14.42 -23.27 13.97
C GLY A 169 13.49 -24.47 13.82
N ARG A 170 13.10 -25.14 14.92
CA ARG A 170 12.23 -26.31 14.92
C ARG A 170 10.76 -25.90 14.87
N TYR A 171 9.95 -26.58 14.09
CA TYR A 171 8.52 -26.39 14.05
C TYR A 171 7.85 -26.63 15.40
N ILE A 172 6.94 -25.72 15.75
CA ILE A 172 5.99 -25.90 16.84
C ILE A 172 4.81 -26.68 16.25
N ARG A 173 4.83 -27.99 16.43
CA ARG A 173 3.94 -28.93 15.70
C ARG A 173 2.47 -28.78 16.09
N ASP A 174 2.21 -28.35 17.31
CA ASP A 174 0.88 -28.15 17.85
C ASP A 174 0.25 -26.79 17.45
N PHE A 175 0.98 -26.00 16.65
CA PHE A 175 0.51 -24.72 16.12
C PHE A 175 0.48 -24.77 14.58
N SER A 176 -0.74 -24.78 14.02
CA SER A 176 -0.97 -24.62 12.58
C SER A 176 -2.41 -24.17 12.35
N VAL A 177 -2.59 -23.08 11.59
CA VAL A 177 -3.90 -22.58 11.20
C VAL A 177 -4.04 -22.68 9.69
N ASP A 178 -5.06 -23.38 9.20
CA ASP A 178 -5.40 -23.37 7.77
C ASP A 178 -6.34 -22.17 7.53
N LEU A 179 -5.87 -21.17 6.78
CA LEU A 179 -6.67 -19.98 6.49
C LEU A 179 -7.96 -20.29 5.74
N ARG A 180 -8.09 -21.46 5.11
CA ARG A 180 -9.33 -21.87 4.44
C ARG A 180 -10.45 -22.21 5.42
N ASP A 181 -10.12 -22.65 6.63
CA ASP A 181 -11.13 -22.96 7.64
C ASP A 181 -11.94 -21.72 8.03
N ALA A 182 -11.41 -20.54 7.73
CA ALA A 182 -12.03 -19.25 8.00
C ALA A 182 -12.64 -18.58 6.76
N LEU A 183 -12.64 -19.25 5.59
CA LEU A 183 -13.34 -18.74 4.42
C LEU A 183 -14.87 -18.77 4.65
N PRO A 184 -15.60 -17.79 4.07
CA PRO A 184 -17.05 -17.80 4.13
C PRO A 184 -17.66 -19.09 3.54
N ALA A 185 -18.85 -19.45 3.98
CA ALA A 185 -19.60 -20.57 3.43
C ALA A 185 -19.73 -20.43 1.88
N GLY A 186 -19.56 -21.53 1.16
CA GLY A 186 -19.55 -21.53 -0.31
C GLY A 186 -18.16 -21.39 -0.94
N HIS A 187 -17.12 -21.16 -0.15
CA HIS A 187 -15.72 -21.04 -0.63
C HIS A 187 -14.79 -22.16 -0.13
N ALA A 188 -15.33 -23.21 0.48
CA ALA A 188 -14.56 -24.35 1.01
C ALA A 188 -13.72 -25.08 -0.05
N ASP A 189 -14.19 -25.08 -1.31
CA ASP A 189 -13.50 -25.72 -2.44
C ASP A 189 -12.45 -24.82 -3.11
N THR A 190 -12.11 -23.67 -2.51
CA THR A 190 -11.07 -22.78 -3.03
C THR A 190 -9.74 -23.55 -3.18
N PRO A 191 -9.09 -23.52 -4.36
CA PRO A 191 -7.87 -24.27 -4.60
C PRO A 191 -6.73 -23.90 -3.65
N ARG A 192 -5.90 -24.86 -3.32
CA ARG A 192 -4.64 -24.64 -2.57
C ARG A 192 -3.48 -24.33 -3.52
N PRO A 193 -2.45 -23.61 -3.06
CA PRO A 193 -2.36 -22.91 -1.77
C PRO A 193 -3.04 -21.53 -1.79
N LEU A 194 -3.57 -21.09 -0.65
CA LEU A 194 -4.01 -19.70 -0.46
C LEU A 194 -2.79 -18.82 -0.23
N MET A 195 -2.24 -18.24 -1.27
CA MET A 195 -1.01 -17.45 -1.18
C MET A 195 -1.30 -15.97 -1.06
N THR A 196 -0.68 -15.33 -0.07
CA THR A 196 -0.59 -13.87 0.02
C THR A 196 0.85 -13.45 0.26
N SER A 197 1.22 -12.28 -0.22
CA SER A 197 2.50 -11.64 0.11
C SER A 197 2.47 -10.87 1.43
N ASN A 198 1.27 -10.65 2.00
CA ASN A 198 1.13 -10.05 3.32
C ASN A 198 1.73 -10.97 4.39
N PRO A 199 2.70 -10.50 5.20
CA PRO A 199 3.30 -11.32 6.25
C PRO A 199 2.43 -11.43 7.51
N GLY A 200 1.26 -10.74 7.57
CA GLY A 200 0.53 -10.54 8.81
C GLY A 200 1.31 -9.66 9.80
N ARG A 201 0.76 -9.43 10.99
CA ARG A 201 1.45 -8.70 12.05
C ARG A 201 1.07 -9.22 13.42
N VAL A 202 2.04 -9.31 14.30
CA VAL A 202 1.83 -9.65 15.70
C VAL A 202 1.49 -8.39 16.48
N PHE A 203 0.46 -8.49 17.32
CA PHE A 203 0.10 -7.50 18.31
C PHE A 203 -0.31 -8.20 19.60
N GLU A 204 0.40 -7.95 20.70
CA GLU A 204 0.24 -8.69 21.96
C GLU A 204 0.34 -10.21 21.70
N ASP A 205 -0.68 -10.99 22.09
CA ASP A 205 -0.75 -12.43 21.87
C ASP A 205 -1.55 -12.81 20.60
N SER A 206 -1.80 -11.85 19.71
CA SER A 206 -2.57 -12.05 18.48
C SER A 206 -1.71 -11.96 17.24
N TYR A 207 -1.95 -12.85 16.27
CA TYR A 207 -1.44 -12.74 14.90
C TYR A 207 -2.58 -12.29 13.99
N ILE A 208 -2.48 -11.05 13.49
CA ILE A 208 -3.47 -10.44 12.60
C ILE A 208 -3.02 -10.66 11.15
N VAL A 209 -3.94 -11.09 10.29
CA VAL A 209 -3.66 -11.36 8.88
C VAL A 209 -4.89 -11.12 8.00
N SER A 210 -4.68 -10.68 6.76
CA SER A 210 -5.71 -10.66 5.73
C SER A 210 -5.69 -11.98 4.97
N LEU A 211 -6.85 -12.56 4.73
CA LEU A 211 -6.96 -13.66 3.79
C LEU A 211 -6.47 -13.23 2.40
N PRO A 212 -5.88 -14.11 1.60
CA PRO A 212 -5.60 -13.81 0.20
C PRO A 212 -6.91 -13.62 -0.57
N ALA A 213 -6.91 -12.76 -1.58
CA ALA A 213 -8.04 -12.66 -2.49
C ALA A 213 -8.06 -13.84 -3.47
N GLY A 214 -9.26 -14.29 -3.82
CA GLY A 214 -9.46 -15.11 -5.01
C GLY A 214 -9.25 -14.32 -6.29
N SER A 215 -9.33 -14.99 -7.44
CA SER A 215 -9.27 -14.38 -8.77
C SER A 215 -10.63 -14.45 -9.46
N GLY A 216 -10.92 -13.48 -10.35
CA GLY A 216 -12.16 -13.44 -11.12
C GLY A 216 -13.38 -12.91 -10.35
N TYR A 217 -14.52 -12.93 -11.01
CA TYR A 217 -15.75 -12.32 -10.50
C TYR A 217 -16.29 -12.96 -9.22
N ALA A 218 -16.32 -14.30 -9.15
CA ALA A 218 -16.78 -15.07 -7.99
C ALA A 218 -15.60 -15.43 -7.08
N SER A 219 -14.94 -14.44 -6.51
CA SER A 219 -13.86 -14.66 -5.57
C SER A 219 -14.32 -14.51 -4.13
N HIS A 220 -13.66 -15.19 -3.20
CA HIS A 220 -13.96 -15.01 -1.78
C HIS A 220 -13.50 -13.63 -1.28
N PRO A 221 -14.17 -13.05 -0.27
CA PRO A 221 -13.70 -11.85 0.40
C PRO A 221 -12.43 -12.13 1.20
N ALA A 222 -11.52 -11.19 1.17
CA ALA A 222 -10.25 -11.31 1.89
C ALA A 222 -10.37 -10.76 3.33
N ASN A 223 -11.26 -11.36 4.11
CA ASN A 223 -11.51 -10.94 5.48
C ASN A 223 -10.22 -10.82 6.30
N ILE A 224 -10.22 -9.87 7.23
CA ILE A 224 -9.12 -9.66 8.15
C ILE A 224 -9.42 -10.45 9.41
N GLN A 225 -8.43 -11.22 9.89
CA GLN A 225 -8.62 -12.15 10.97
C GLN A 225 -7.47 -12.05 11.97
N ALA A 226 -7.77 -12.33 13.23
CA ALA A 226 -6.75 -12.47 14.26
C ALA A 226 -6.85 -13.86 14.91
N TYR A 227 -5.69 -14.40 15.20
CA TYR A 227 -5.54 -15.71 15.81
C TYR A 227 -4.69 -15.58 17.08
N ASP A 228 -5.10 -16.27 18.15
CA ASP A 228 -4.24 -16.43 19.32
C ASP A 228 -2.94 -17.13 18.94
N ILE A 229 -1.82 -16.52 19.24
CA ILE A 229 -0.51 -16.95 18.74
C ILE A 229 0.02 -18.22 19.44
N ARG A 230 -0.58 -18.61 20.57
CA ARG A 230 -0.21 -19.83 21.29
C ARG A 230 -1.01 -21.03 20.81
N THR A 231 -2.31 -20.84 20.59
CA THR A 231 -3.28 -21.92 20.33
C THR A 231 -3.72 -22.02 18.89
N GLY A 232 -3.59 -20.94 18.11
CA GLY A 232 -4.13 -20.85 16.75
C GLY A 232 -5.65 -20.62 16.72
N ALA A 233 -6.31 -20.38 17.84
CA ALA A 233 -7.74 -20.10 17.88
C ALA A 233 -8.07 -18.76 17.22
N LEU A 234 -9.10 -18.72 16.37
CA LEU A 234 -9.63 -17.47 15.82
C LEU A 234 -10.22 -16.63 16.95
N THR A 235 -9.71 -15.41 17.14
CA THR A 235 -10.18 -14.48 18.16
C THR A 235 -11.21 -13.49 17.63
N TRP A 236 -10.99 -12.98 16.42
CA TRP A 236 -11.97 -12.14 15.73
C TRP A 236 -11.79 -12.18 14.20
N SER A 237 -12.86 -11.78 13.50
CA SER A 237 -12.86 -11.63 12.04
C SER A 237 -13.61 -10.37 11.65
N PHE A 238 -13.05 -9.58 10.73
CA PHE A 238 -13.68 -8.40 10.12
C PHE A 238 -14.06 -8.71 8.67
N ASN A 239 -15.32 -8.49 8.31
CA ASN A 239 -15.82 -8.71 6.96
C ASN A 239 -15.47 -7.52 6.06
N VAL A 240 -14.53 -7.68 5.13
CA VAL A 240 -14.15 -6.62 4.17
C VAL A 240 -15.18 -6.37 3.09
N VAL A 241 -16.06 -7.37 2.81
CA VAL A 241 -17.32 -7.23 2.11
C VAL A 241 -18.41 -7.36 3.17
N PRO A 242 -19.09 -6.26 3.55
CA PRO A 242 -20.03 -6.28 4.66
C PRO A 242 -21.21 -7.21 4.40
N ARG A 243 -21.63 -7.96 5.42
CA ARG A 243 -22.84 -8.79 5.37
C ARG A 243 -24.08 -7.89 5.43
N VAL A 244 -25.22 -8.45 5.05
CA VAL A 244 -26.52 -7.75 5.18
C VAL A 244 -26.73 -7.30 6.62
N GLY A 245 -26.99 -5.99 6.80
CA GLY A 245 -27.17 -5.37 8.11
C GLY A 245 -25.89 -4.86 8.77
N GLU A 246 -24.70 -5.19 8.25
CA GLU A 246 -23.46 -4.57 8.68
C GLU A 246 -23.30 -3.18 8.02
N PHE A 247 -22.54 -2.30 8.66
CA PHE A 247 -22.21 -0.98 8.11
C PHE A 247 -21.51 -1.11 6.74
N GLY A 248 -21.97 -0.34 5.75
CA GLY A 248 -21.44 -0.35 4.38
C GLY A 248 -22.07 -1.40 3.49
N SER A 249 -22.99 -2.22 4.02
CA SER A 249 -23.66 -3.24 3.22
C SER A 249 -24.50 -2.68 2.07
N GLU A 250 -24.99 -1.46 2.20
CA GLU A 250 -25.72 -0.73 1.16
C GLU A 250 -24.86 -0.37 -0.07
N SER A 251 -23.53 -0.39 0.07
CA SER A 251 -22.59 -0.12 -1.03
C SER A 251 -22.35 -1.32 -1.97
N TRP A 252 -23.06 -2.42 -1.74
CA TRP A 252 -22.97 -3.66 -2.52
C TRP A 252 -24.36 -4.16 -2.92
N PRO A 253 -24.50 -4.88 -4.04
CA PRO A 253 -25.74 -5.58 -4.35
C PRO A 253 -26.13 -6.55 -3.23
N GLU A 254 -27.42 -6.67 -2.95
CA GLU A 254 -27.93 -7.64 -1.98
C GLU A 254 -27.88 -9.06 -2.55
N LYS A 255 -28.23 -9.20 -3.84
CA LYS A 255 -28.20 -10.47 -4.55
C LYS A 255 -26.77 -10.99 -4.67
N ASP A 256 -26.57 -12.27 -4.33
CA ASP A 256 -25.27 -12.98 -4.42
C ASP A 256 -24.13 -12.32 -3.59
N ARG A 257 -24.44 -11.56 -2.56
CA ARG A 257 -23.48 -10.77 -1.77
C ARG A 257 -22.31 -11.60 -1.24
N GLU A 258 -22.58 -12.79 -0.75
CA GLU A 258 -21.57 -13.71 -0.21
C GLU A 258 -20.59 -14.23 -1.27
N ARG A 259 -20.88 -14.01 -2.55
CA ARG A 259 -20.04 -14.41 -3.68
C ARG A 259 -19.15 -13.29 -4.21
N PHE A 260 -19.35 -12.04 -3.71
CA PHE A 260 -18.43 -10.96 -3.99
C PHE A 260 -17.19 -11.06 -3.11
N GLY A 261 -16.05 -10.69 -3.68
CA GLY A 261 -14.79 -10.78 -2.96
C GLY A 261 -13.73 -9.80 -3.46
N GLY A 262 -12.47 -10.16 -3.26
CA GLY A 262 -11.37 -9.22 -3.35
C GLY A 262 -11.23 -8.43 -2.06
N VAL A 263 -11.02 -7.12 -2.15
CA VAL A 263 -10.85 -6.20 -1.01
C VAL A 263 -9.74 -6.68 -0.07
N HIS A 264 -8.65 -7.15 -0.66
CA HIS A 264 -7.58 -7.79 0.10
C HIS A 264 -6.50 -6.80 0.53
N ASN A 265 -5.87 -7.09 1.66
CA ASN A 265 -4.59 -6.49 1.99
C ASN A 265 -3.47 -7.43 1.52
N TRP A 266 -2.77 -7.07 0.46
CA TRP A 266 -1.64 -7.81 -0.08
C TRP A 266 -0.29 -7.20 0.28
N SER A 267 -0.32 -5.97 0.80
CA SER A 267 0.84 -5.27 1.33
C SER A 267 1.00 -5.54 2.83
N GLU A 268 1.89 -4.84 3.46
CA GLU A 268 2.01 -4.82 4.91
C GLU A 268 1.00 -3.84 5.51
N PHE A 269 0.72 -3.98 6.80
CA PHE A 269 -0.09 -3.04 7.57
C PHE A 269 0.59 -2.65 8.89
N THR A 270 0.02 -1.70 9.58
CA THR A 270 0.63 -1.01 10.71
C THR A 270 -0.24 -1.17 11.94
N VAL A 271 0.40 -1.33 13.10
CA VAL A 271 -0.30 -1.33 14.38
C VAL A 271 0.31 -0.25 15.28
N ASP A 272 -0.56 0.60 15.84
CA ASP A 272 -0.22 1.51 16.91
C ASP A 272 -0.36 0.75 18.24
N PRO A 273 0.74 0.40 18.92
CA PRO A 273 0.67 -0.42 20.12
C PRO A 273 0.11 0.35 21.33
N GLU A 274 0.19 1.68 21.33
CA GLU A 274 -0.32 2.51 22.43
C GLU A 274 -1.84 2.67 22.36
N LEU A 275 -2.34 2.93 21.15
CA LEU A 275 -3.77 3.06 20.91
C LEU A 275 -4.47 1.70 20.74
N GLY A 276 -3.72 0.63 20.46
CA GLY A 276 -4.28 -0.67 20.09
C GLY A 276 -5.04 -0.63 18.79
N ILE A 277 -4.60 0.17 17.82
CA ILE A 277 -5.27 0.34 16.52
C ILE A 277 -4.45 -0.30 15.41
N ALA A 278 -5.07 -1.19 14.64
CA ALA A 278 -4.52 -1.71 13.40
C ALA A 278 -5.00 -0.85 12.21
N PHE A 279 -4.07 -0.26 11.47
CA PHE A 279 -4.33 0.49 10.25
C PHE A 279 -4.06 -0.42 9.05
N ILE A 280 -5.12 -0.83 8.38
CA ILE A 280 -5.07 -1.87 7.34
C ILE A 280 -5.50 -1.26 6.01
N PRO A 281 -4.58 -1.12 5.04
CA PRO A 281 -4.91 -0.66 3.70
C PRO A 281 -5.52 -1.81 2.89
N THR A 282 -6.63 -1.57 2.21
CA THR A 282 -7.29 -2.57 1.37
C THR A 282 -7.14 -2.27 -0.12
N GLY A 283 -7.31 -3.27 -0.92
CA GLY A 283 -7.30 -3.19 -2.39
C GLY A 283 -8.69 -3.29 -2.99
N THR A 284 -8.70 -3.44 -4.29
CA THR A 284 -9.86 -3.43 -5.17
C THR A 284 -10.80 -4.61 -4.93
N ALA A 285 -12.09 -4.38 -5.13
CA ALA A 285 -13.11 -5.43 -5.27
C ALA A 285 -12.93 -6.19 -6.60
N ARG A 286 -13.20 -7.49 -6.64
CA ARG A 286 -13.13 -8.28 -7.89
C ARG A 286 -14.42 -8.12 -8.71
N SER A 287 -14.32 -8.01 -10.05
CA SER A 287 -13.13 -7.93 -10.89
C SER A 287 -12.51 -6.51 -10.85
N ASP A 288 -11.20 -6.40 -11.14
CA ASP A 288 -10.43 -5.17 -10.93
C ASP A 288 -10.77 -4.04 -11.92
N PHE A 289 -11.23 -4.36 -13.14
CA PHE A 289 -11.35 -3.39 -14.25
C PHE A 289 -12.78 -3.24 -14.80
N TYR A 290 -13.73 -3.99 -14.26
CA TYR A 290 -15.13 -3.92 -14.61
C TYR A 290 -16.01 -4.28 -13.42
N GLY A 291 -16.93 -3.39 -13.08
CA GLY A 291 -17.80 -3.47 -11.90
C GLY A 291 -19.30 -3.52 -12.22
N GLY A 292 -19.73 -3.71 -13.48
CA GLY A 292 -21.15 -3.69 -13.83
C GLY A 292 -22.01 -4.69 -13.08
N ASN A 293 -21.43 -5.76 -12.54
CA ASN A 293 -22.11 -6.72 -11.67
C ASN A 293 -22.14 -6.30 -10.18
N ARG A 294 -21.35 -5.29 -9.77
CA ARG A 294 -21.21 -4.85 -8.38
C ARG A 294 -21.51 -3.35 -8.19
N PRO A 295 -22.66 -2.82 -8.67
CA PRO A 295 -22.98 -1.39 -8.52
C PRO A 295 -22.92 -0.96 -7.06
N GLY A 296 -22.52 0.32 -6.85
CA GLY A 296 -22.27 0.93 -5.55
C GLY A 296 -20.78 1.14 -5.29
N ASP A 297 -20.43 1.81 -4.19
CA ASP A 297 -19.05 2.21 -3.89
C ASP A 297 -18.16 1.05 -3.44
N ASN A 298 -18.73 -0.10 -3.12
CA ASN A 298 -18.06 -1.35 -2.74
C ASN A 298 -17.16 -1.23 -1.50
N LEU A 299 -17.69 -0.68 -0.39
CA LEU A 299 -16.97 -0.67 0.88
C LEU A 299 -16.68 -2.12 1.34
N PHE A 300 -15.51 -2.45 1.84
CA PHE A 300 -14.37 -1.55 2.16
C PHE A 300 -13.24 -1.66 1.14
N GLY A 301 -13.55 -1.75 -0.15
CA GLY A 301 -12.52 -1.65 -1.21
C GLY A 301 -11.77 -0.33 -1.14
N ASN A 302 -10.47 -0.35 -1.45
CA ASN A 302 -9.59 0.83 -1.56
C ASN A 302 -9.67 1.77 -0.35
N SER A 303 -9.72 1.18 0.85
CA SER A 303 -9.91 1.92 2.10
C SER A 303 -8.71 1.78 3.03
N ILE A 304 -8.43 2.83 3.80
CA ILE A 304 -7.68 2.69 5.04
C ILE A 304 -8.68 2.34 6.14
N LEU A 305 -8.52 1.19 6.75
CA LEU A 305 -9.32 0.72 7.88
C LEU A 305 -8.56 0.95 9.18
N ALA A 306 -9.19 1.57 10.18
CA ALA A 306 -8.71 1.59 11.55
C ALA A 306 -9.57 0.63 12.38
N LEU A 307 -8.98 -0.49 12.77
CA LEU A 307 -9.63 -1.50 13.59
C LEU A 307 -9.02 -1.53 14.99
N ASP A 308 -9.86 -1.71 15.99
CA ASP A 308 -9.36 -2.12 17.30
C ASP A 308 -8.64 -3.46 17.17
N ALA A 309 -7.34 -3.49 17.46
CA ALA A 309 -6.48 -4.64 17.17
C ALA A 309 -6.81 -5.86 18.07
N ARG A 310 -7.49 -5.67 19.22
CA ARG A 310 -7.88 -6.73 20.15
C ARG A 310 -9.21 -7.36 19.80
N THR A 311 -10.11 -6.60 19.14
CA THR A 311 -11.50 -7.03 18.91
C THR A 311 -11.94 -7.08 17.46
N GLY A 312 -11.15 -6.50 16.55
CA GLY A 312 -11.51 -6.35 15.13
C GLY A 312 -12.62 -5.31 14.87
N LYS A 313 -13.08 -4.60 15.92
CA LYS A 313 -14.13 -3.59 15.76
C LYS A 313 -13.60 -2.41 14.94
N ARG A 314 -14.34 -2.01 13.89
CA ARG A 314 -14.02 -0.82 13.11
C ARG A 314 -14.22 0.43 13.97
N LEU A 315 -13.15 1.23 14.10
CA LEU A 315 -13.17 2.53 14.75
C LEU A 315 -13.54 3.63 13.74
N TRP A 316 -12.83 3.66 12.62
CA TRP A 316 -13.10 4.53 11.49
C TRP A 316 -12.54 3.92 10.20
N HIS A 317 -12.87 4.50 9.07
CA HIS A 317 -12.27 4.19 7.76
C HIS A 317 -12.35 5.39 6.85
N PHE A 318 -11.56 5.37 5.79
CA PHE A 318 -11.68 6.30 4.67
C PHE A 318 -11.47 5.54 3.35
N GLN A 319 -12.42 5.66 2.42
CA GLN A 319 -12.31 5.08 1.09
C GLN A 319 -11.63 6.05 0.14
N THR A 320 -10.52 5.65 -0.46
CA THR A 320 -9.69 6.51 -1.32
C THR A 320 -10.08 6.42 -2.80
N VAL A 321 -10.84 5.42 -3.18
CA VAL A 321 -11.42 5.25 -4.52
C VAL A 321 -12.79 4.60 -4.38
N HIS A 322 -13.82 5.28 -4.86
CA HIS A 322 -15.18 4.75 -4.95
C HIS A 322 -15.32 3.89 -6.20
N HIS A 323 -15.94 2.71 -6.09
CA HIS A 323 -16.20 1.82 -7.22
C HIS A 323 -14.97 1.63 -8.12
N ASP A 324 -13.87 1.15 -7.56
CA ASP A 324 -12.60 1.06 -8.27
C ASP A 324 -12.68 0.20 -9.54
N LEU A 325 -12.20 0.76 -10.64
CA LEU A 325 -12.09 0.15 -11.98
C LEU A 325 -10.66 0.18 -12.52
N TRP A 326 -9.67 0.55 -11.70
CA TRP A 326 -8.29 0.82 -12.13
C TRP A 326 -7.26 -0.06 -11.43
N ASP A 327 -7.69 -0.91 -10.49
CA ASP A 327 -6.78 -1.64 -9.58
C ASP A 327 -5.92 -0.66 -8.74
N PHE A 328 -6.57 0.39 -8.22
CA PHE A 328 -5.91 1.45 -7.44
C PHE A 328 -5.83 1.14 -5.94
N ASP A 329 -5.32 -0.03 -5.62
CA ASP A 329 -5.08 -0.47 -4.24
C ASP A 329 -4.30 0.54 -3.41
N LEU A 330 -4.36 0.37 -2.07
CA LEU A 330 -3.44 0.99 -1.13
C LEU A 330 -2.24 0.04 -0.89
N PRO A 331 -1.08 0.31 -1.54
CA PRO A 331 -0.04 -0.70 -1.67
C PRO A 331 1.02 -0.68 -0.57
N ASN A 332 0.99 0.32 0.34
CA ASN A 332 2.00 0.51 1.38
C ASN A 332 1.41 0.33 2.77
N ALA A 333 2.22 -0.14 3.71
CA ALA A 333 1.89 -0.01 5.13
C ALA A 333 1.71 1.48 5.48
N PRO A 334 0.58 1.88 6.11
CA PRO A 334 0.40 3.24 6.60
C PRO A 334 1.52 3.63 7.57
N LYS A 335 2.00 4.88 7.54
CA LYS A 335 3.08 5.38 8.39
C LYS A 335 2.53 6.19 9.54
N LEU A 336 3.08 6.00 10.74
CA LEU A 336 2.70 6.77 11.91
C LEU A 336 3.77 7.82 12.24
N MET A 337 3.34 9.02 12.60
CA MET A 337 4.17 10.06 13.18
C MET A 337 3.33 11.10 13.89
N THR A 338 3.94 12.02 14.61
CA THR A 338 3.28 13.24 15.10
C THR A 338 3.80 14.45 14.33
N ILE A 339 2.90 15.22 13.76
CA ILE A 339 3.19 16.46 13.05
C ILE A 339 2.76 17.69 13.86
N THR A 340 3.26 18.86 13.48
CA THR A 340 2.80 20.14 14.02
C THR A 340 2.16 20.96 12.91
N LYS A 341 0.86 21.17 12.99
CA LYS A 341 0.11 21.98 12.03
C LYS A 341 -0.65 23.07 12.78
N ASP A 342 -0.51 24.32 12.33
CA ASP A 342 -1.15 25.51 12.94
C ASP A 342 -0.91 25.58 14.47
N GLY A 343 0.31 25.25 14.91
CA GLY A 343 0.72 25.24 16.32
C GLY A 343 0.20 24.06 17.13
N LYS A 344 -0.57 23.14 16.54
CA LYS A 344 -1.11 21.95 17.21
C LYS A 344 -0.33 20.70 16.82
N ARG A 345 0.01 19.88 17.83
CA ARG A 345 0.56 18.55 17.59
C ARG A 345 -0.57 17.57 17.29
N ILE A 346 -0.46 16.88 16.16
CA ILE A 346 -1.46 15.93 15.66
C ILE A 346 -0.76 14.59 15.41
N PRO A 347 -1.15 13.52 16.10
CA PRO A 347 -0.67 12.17 15.78
C PRO A 347 -1.38 11.70 14.51
N VAL A 348 -0.60 11.47 13.45
CA VAL A 348 -1.16 11.16 12.14
C VAL A 348 -0.87 9.74 11.67
N VAL A 349 -1.74 9.25 10.81
CA VAL A 349 -1.48 8.13 9.92
C VAL A 349 -1.42 8.65 8.49
N ILE A 350 -0.39 8.22 7.73
CA ILE A 350 -0.08 8.68 6.38
C ILE A 350 -0.19 7.48 5.43
N GLN A 351 -1.01 7.61 4.39
CA GLN A 351 -1.23 6.57 3.39
C GLN A 351 -0.91 7.10 1.98
N ALA A 352 0.10 6.52 1.34
CA ALA A 352 0.30 6.70 -0.10
C ALA A 352 -0.54 5.69 -0.88
N ALA A 353 -1.04 6.08 -2.05
CA ALA A 353 -1.96 5.28 -2.86
C ALA A 353 -1.45 5.09 -4.29
N LYS A 354 -1.89 4.01 -4.97
CA LYS A 354 -1.50 3.71 -6.36
C LYS A 354 -1.75 4.85 -7.34
N HIS A 355 -2.80 5.63 -7.14
CA HIS A 355 -3.13 6.78 -7.99
C HIS A 355 -2.27 8.05 -7.75
N GLY A 356 -1.24 7.95 -6.89
CA GLY A 356 -0.23 8.99 -6.71
C GLY A 356 -0.55 10.04 -5.64
N PHE A 357 -1.64 9.93 -4.90
CA PHE A 357 -1.97 10.79 -3.78
C PHE A 357 -1.39 10.30 -2.45
N VAL A 358 -1.26 11.22 -1.51
CA VAL A 358 -0.97 10.96 -0.09
C VAL A 358 -2.14 11.45 0.74
N PHE A 359 -2.75 10.55 1.51
CA PHE A 359 -3.81 10.85 2.46
C PHE A 359 -3.24 10.91 3.88
N VAL A 360 -3.70 11.88 4.68
CA VAL A 360 -3.19 12.09 6.04
C VAL A 360 -4.36 12.35 6.98
N PHE A 361 -4.46 11.53 8.01
CA PHE A 361 -5.56 11.59 8.99
C PHE A 361 -5.02 11.68 10.42
N ASP A 362 -5.77 12.32 11.30
CA ASP A 362 -5.57 12.09 12.74
C ASP A 362 -5.85 10.61 13.02
N ARG A 363 -4.83 9.87 13.49
CA ARG A 363 -4.90 8.42 13.61
C ARG A 363 -5.91 7.93 14.65
N ARG A 364 -6.35 8.82 15.55
CA ARG A 364 -7.34 8.52 16.59
C ARG A 364 -8.78 8.60 16.08
N THR A 365 -9.05 9.53 15.17
CA THR A 365 -10.42 9.90 14.77
C THR A 365 -10.76 9.63 13.31
N GLY A 366 -9.73 9.54 12.45
CA GLY A 366 -9.90 9.46 11.00
C GLY A 366 -10.18 10.83 10.33
N GLU A 367 -10.14 11.92 11.09
CA GLU A 367 -10.32 13.26 10.53
C GLU A 367 -9.15 13.61 9.61
N PRO A 368 -9.40 14.07 8.36
CA PRO A 368 -8.35 14.45 7.44
C PRO A 368 -7.62 15.71 7.92
N VAL A 369 -6.28 15.68 7.88
CA VAL A 369 -5.45 16.83 8.27
C VAL A 369 -5.59 18.00 7.29
N TRP A 370 -5.75 17.71 6.01
CA TRP A 370 -6.08 18.65 4.95
C TRP A 370 -7.40 18.26 4.30
N PRO A 371 -8.20 19.24 3.81
CA PRO A 371 -9.47 18.92 3.16
C PRO A 371 -9.29 17.91 2.01
N ILE A 372 -10.27 17.02 1.90
CA ILE A 372 -10.41 16.09 0.78
C ILE A 372 -11.70 16.47 0.07
N GLU A 373 -11.62 16.69 -1.24
CA GLU A 373 -12.74 17.17 -2.05
C GLU A 373 -13.25 16.07 -2.96
N GLU A 374 -14.55 15.85 -2.97
CA GLU A 374 -15.21 15.04 -3.98
C GLU A 374 -15.25 15.82 -5.30
N ARG A 375 -14.55 15.30 -6.32
CA ARG A 375 -14.48 15.95 -7.63
C ARG A 375 -15.07 15.04 -8.72
N PRO A 376 -15.84 15.61 -9.67
CA PRO A 376 -16.34 14.87 -10.82
C PRO A 376 -15.23 14.22 -11.62
N VAL A 377 -15.46 12.99 -12.09
CA VAL A 377 -14.52 12.20 -12.88
C VAL A 377 -15.19 11.67 -14.15
N PRO A 378 -14.39 11.28 -15.19
CA PRO A 378 -14.93 10.69 -16.41
C PRO A 378 -15.78 9.44 -16.12
N GLN A 379 -16.93 9.34 -16.78
CA GLN A 379 -17.84 8.22 -16.61
C GLN A 379 -17.50 7.09 -17.58
N SER A 380 -17.80 5.86 -17.20
CA SER A 380 -17.59 4.68 -18.04
C SER A 380 -18.48 4.70 -19.27
N ASP A 381 -17.92 4.25 -20.41
CA ASP A 381 -18.65 3.97 -21.65
C ASP A 381 -18.84 2.44 -21.88
N ALA A 382 -18.43 1.62 -20.91
CA ALA A 382 -18.58 0.18 -21.01
C ALA A 382 -20.03 -0.25 -20.76
N PRO A 383 -20.60 -1.16 -21.58
CA PRO A 383 -21.96 -1.62 -21.39
C PRO A 383 -22.19 -2.24 -19.99
N GLY A 384 -23.25 -1.80 -19.31
CA GLY A 384 -23.63 -2.29 -17.99
C GLY A 384 -22.78 -1.75 -16.82
N GLU A 385 -21.77 -0.91 -17.06
CA GLU A 385 -20.97 -0.30 -16.03
C GLU A 385 -21.60 0.99 -15.48
N HIS A 386 -21.51 1.17 -14.16
CA HIS A 386 -22.01 2.34 -13.44
C HIS A 386 -20.92 2.89 -12.53
N SER A 387 -19.93 3.57 -13.13
CA SER A 387 -18.82 4.15 -12.39
C SER A 387 -19.28 5.25 -11.43
N SER A 388 -18.55 5.45 -10.32
CA SER A 388 -18.83 6.54 -9.39
C SER A 388 -18.73 7.90 -10.09
N PRO A 389 -19.67 8.85 -9.83
CA PRO A 389 -19.65 10.17 -10.46
C PRO A 389 -18.52 11.06 -9.97
N THR A 390 -18.02 10.82 -8.76
CA THR A 390 -16.94 11.60 -8.12
C THR A 390 -15.89 10.67 -7.52
N GLN A 391 -14.72 11.25 -7.24
CA GLN A 391 -13.65 10.58 -6.50
C GLN A 391 -13.04 11.57 -5.49
N PRO A 392 -12.44 11.08 -4.38
CA PRO A 392 -11.82 11.91 -3.35
C PRO A 392 -10.44 12.41 -3.77
N PHE A 393 -10.26 13.72 -3.76
CA PHE A 393 -8.99 14.41 -4.08
C PHE A 393 -8.48 15.14 -2.84
N PRO A 394 -7.38 14.69 -2.22
CA PRO A 394 -6.76 15.46 -1.16
C PRO A 394 -6.20 16.78 -1.71
N THR A 395 -6.45 17.88 -1.02
CA THR A 395 -5.94 19.19 -1.42
C THR A 395 -4.44 19.32 -1.13
N TRP A 396 -3.94 18.62 -0.13
CA TRP A 396 -2.55 18.47 0.29
C TRP A 396 -2.33 17.11 0.94
N PRO A 397 -1.11 16.54 0.90
CA PRO A 397 0.08 16.96 0.11
C PRO A 397 -0.15 16.89 -1.41
N GLN A 398 0.73 17.57 -2.18
CA GLN A 398 0.71 17.46 -3.65
C GLN A 398 0.99 16.01 -4.08
N PRO A 399 0.46 15.54 -5.23
CA PRO A 399 0.73 14.21 -5.75
C PRO A 399 2.23 13.92 -5.91
N PHE A 400 2.67 12.72 -5.55
CA PHE A 400 4.07 12.30 -5.69
C PHE A 400 4.38 11.69 -7.06
N ALA A 401 3.41 11.23 -7.82
CA ALA A 401 3.56 10.64 -9.15
C ALA A 401 2.86 11.50 -10.21
N ARG A 402 3.23 11.33 -11.47
CA ARG A 402 2.51 11.91 -12.60
C ARG A 402 1.13 11.26 -12.72
N GLN A 403 0.11 12.07 -12.98
CA GLN A 403 -1.29 11.65 -13.07
C GLN A 403 -1.87 11.83 -14.48
N SER A 404 -1.01 11.98 -15.48
CA SER A 404 -1.39 12.04 -16.88
C SER A 404 -0.27 11.53 -17.78
N PHE A 405 -0.65 10.98 -18.94
CA PHE A 405 0.26 10.61 -20.02
C PHE A 405 -0.35 11.08 -21.32
N THR A 406 0.31 12.02 -21.97
CA THR A 406 -0.13 12.67 -23.21
C THR A 406 0.87 12.42 -24.35
N GLU A 407 0.53 12.80 -25.57
CA GLU A 407 1.43 12.70 -26.72
C GLU A 407 2.75 13.46 -26.50
N ALA A 408 2.71 14.58 -25.73
CA ALA A 408 3.90 15.35 -25.38
C ALA A 408 4.83 14.65 -24.37
N ASP A 409 4.35 13.58 -23.74
CA ASP A 409 5.10 12.79 -22.76
C ASP A 409 5.68 11.50 -23.36
N ILE A 410 5.50 11.25 -24.64
CA ILE A 410 6.09 10.09 -25.34
C ILE A 410 7.61 10.10 -25.14
N ASN A 411 8.15 8.94 -24.78
CA ASN A 411 9.58 8.74 -24.56
C ASN A 411 10.38 8.97 -25.86
N PRO A 412 11.28 9.96 -25.90
CA PRO A 412 12.08 10.22 -27.10
C PRO A 412 13.16 9.16 -27.37
N HIS A 413 13.44 8.28 -26.40
CA HIS A 413 14.50 7.26 -26.48
C HIS A 413 14.00 5.87 -26.93
N ILE A 414 12.72 5.74 -27.27
CA ILE A 414 12.17 4.54 -27.90
C ILE A 414 12.27 4.64 -29.43
N PRO A 415 12.23 3.52 -30.16
CA PRO A 415 12.24 3.52 -31.62
C PRO A 415 11.18 4.43 -32.23
N GLN A 416 11.50 5.08 -33.35
CA GLN A 416 10.59 6.00 -34.03
C GLN A 416 9.26 5.33 -34.43
N GLU A 417 9.31 4.06 -34.84
CA GLU A 417 8.11 3.27 -35.14
C GLU A 417 7.19 3.13 -33.92
N ASP A 418 7.78 2.86 -32.73
CA ASP A 418 7.00 2.75 -31.49
C ASP A 418 6.41 4.12 -31.08
N GLN A 419 7.16 5.22 -31.28
CA GLN A 419 6.61 6.56 -31.05
C GLN A 419 5.43 6.86 -31.96
N GLN A 420 5.49 6.43 -33.23
CA GLN A 420 4.40 6.61 -34.18
C GLN A 420 3.16 5.79 -33.78
N LYS A 421 3.35 4.52 -33.38
CA LYS A 421 2.26 3.67 -32.87
C LYS A 421 1.58 4.29 -31.66
N LEU A 422 2.34 4.88 -30.74
CA LEU A 422 1.78 5.58 -29.59
C LEU A 422 0.95 6.80 -30.01
N ARG A 423 1.42 7.62 -30.96
CA ARG A 423 0.65 8.77 -31.49
C ARG A 423 -0.66 8.34 -32.15
N GLU A 424 -0.64 7.22 -32.89
CA GLU A 424 -1.84 6.64 -33.47
C GLU A 424 -2.80 6.13 -32.39
N MET A 425 -2.28 5.46 -31.37
CA MET A 425 -3.05 5.01 -30.23
C MET A 425 -3.78 6.17 -29.52
N PHE A 426 -3.11 7.30 -29.27
CA PHE A 426 -3.73 8.48 -28.64
C PHE A 426 -4.95 9.04 -29.37
N ARG A 427 -5.09 8.78 -30.69
CA ARG A 427 -6.23 9.23 -31.48
C ARG A 427 -7.48 8.36 -31.31
N THR A 428 -7.34 7.16 -30.77
CA THR A 428 -8.40 6.16 -30.74
C THR A 428 -8.85 5.80 -29.33
N VAL A 429 -7.96 5.86 -28.36
CA VAL A 429 -8.22 5.49 -26.98
C VAL A 429 -8.79 6.64 -26.15
N ARG A 430 -9.42 6.33 -25.05
CA ARG A 430 -9.81 7.33 -24.05
C ARG A 430 -8.60 7.80 -23.24
N ASN A 431 -8.48 9.09 -23.03
CA ASN A 431 -7.42 9.70 -22.21
C ASN A 431 -7.92 11.04 -21.65
N GLU A 432 -8.74 10.98 -20.63
CA GLU A 432 -9.44 12.13 -20.03
C GLU A 432 -8.83 12.53 -18.67
N GLY A 433 -7.62 12.02 -18.38
CA GLY A 433 -6.87 12.25 -17.14
C GLY A 433 -7.02 11.13 -16.13
N LEU A 434 -6.65 11.43 -14.88
CA LEU A 434 -6.78 10.49 -13.76
C LEU A 434 -8.24 10.02 -13.64
N PHE A 435 -8.45 8.75 -13.35
CA PHE A 435 -9.76 8.11 -13.28
C PHE A 435 -10.51 8.00 -14.62
N THR A 436 -9.83 8.02 -15.78
CA THR A 436 -10.44 7.59 -17.04
C THR A 436 -10.76 6.10 -16.95
N PRO A 437 -12.05 5.67 -16.97
CA PRO A 437 -12.38 4.26 -16.81
C PRO A 437 -11.91 3.38 -17.98
N PRO A 438 -11.66 2.08 -17.75
CA PRO A 438 -11.42 1.12 -18.81
C PRO A 438 -12.54 1.10 -19.85
N SER A 439 -12.19 0.90 -21.12
CA SER A 439 -13.10 0.99 -22.27
C SER A 439 -12.84 -0.12 -23.29
N LEU A 440 -13.87 -0.48 -24.09
CA LEU A 440 -13.70 -1.44 -25.18
C LEU A 440 -12.72 -0.94 -26.26
N ARG A 441 -12.63 0.39 -26.46
CA ARG A 441 -11.65 1.00 -27.38
C ARG A 441 -10.29 1.26 -26.72
N GLY A 442 -10.14 0.87 -25.46
CA GLY A 442 -8.97 1.13 -24.64
C GLY A 442 -9.01 2.51 -23.97
N SER A 443 -8.39 2.59 -22.80
CA SER A 443 -8.16 3.83 -22.07
C SER A 443 -6.76 3.87 -21.49
N ILE A 444 -6.15 5.05 -21.43
CA ILE A 444 -4.87 5.27 -20.78
C ILE A 444 -5.11 5.52 -19.31
N SER A 445 -4.37 4.80 -18.47
CA SER A 445 -4.29 5.07 -17.03
C SER A 445 -2.87 5.50 -16.65
N MET A 446 -2.75 6.63 -15.96
CA MET A 446 -1.50 7.13 -15.40
C MET A 446 -1.78 7.78 -14.03
N PRO A 447 -1.20 7.24 -12.92
CA PRO A 447 -0.44 5.97 -12.88
C PRO A 447 -1.25 4.78 -13.38
N GLY A 448 -0.55 3.72 -13.83
CA GLY A 448 -1.20 2.48 -14.24
C GLY A 448 -1.58 1.59 -13.04
N HIS A 449 -2.16 0.44 -13.30
CA HIS A 449 -2.59 -0.55 -12.30
C HIS A 449 -1.44 -1.06 -11.39
N ASN A 450 -0.19 -1.01 -11.84
CA ASN A 450 0.96 -1.32 -10.99
C ASN A 450 1.25 -0.23 -9.94
N GLY A 451 0.57 0.91 -10.07
CA GLY A 451 0.58 2.02 -9.14
C GLY A 451 1.70 3.03 -9.33
N GLY A 452 1.44 4.25 -8.87
CA GLY A 452 2.44 5.30 -8.71
C GLY A 452 3.43 5.00 -7.59
N THR A 453 3.14 4.04 -6.71
CA THR A 453 4.03 3.48 -5.67
C THR A 453 3.63 2.03 -5.39
N SER A 454 4.46 1.28 -4.66
CA SER A 454 4.22 -0.11 -4.30
C SER A 454 4.63 -0.40 -2.84
N TRP A 455 4.53 -1.67 -2.44
CA TRP A 455 4.91 -2.09 -1.10
C TRP A 455 6.34 -1.65 -0.73
N GLY A 456 6.56 -1.33 0.56
CA GLY A 456 7.87 -0.94 1.08
C GLY A 456 8.40 0.44 0.62
N GLU A 457 7.80 1.09 -0.37
CA GLU A 457 8.34 2.30 -1.03
C GLU A 457 8.12 3.61 -0.28
N THR A 458 7.77 3.56 1.01
CA THR A 458 7.58 4.74 1.85
C THR A 458 8.38 4.64 3.15
N ALA A 459 8.83 5.78 3.68
CA ALA A 459 9.47 5.89 4.99
C ALA A 459 9.11 7.21 5.66
N VAL A 460 9.30 7.31 6.96
CA VAL A 460 9.18 8.56 7.71
C VAL A 460 10.48 8.89 8.44
N ASP A 461 10.69 10.16 8.67
CA ASP A 461 11.65 10.67 9.66
C ASP A 461 10.82 11.41 10.73
N PRO A 462 10.45 10.74 11.82
CA PRO A 462 9.60 11.33 12.84
C PRO A 462 10.30 12.47 13.61
N LEU A 463 11.63 12.49 13.61
CA LEU A 463 12.41 13.54 14.27
C LEU A 463 12.28 14.89 13.55
N HIS A 464 12.23 14.85 12.21
CA HIS A 464 12.13 16.06 11.38
C HIS A 464 10.79 16.19 10.65
N GLN A 465 9.79 15.36 10.99
CA GLN A 465 8.44 15.30 10.39
C GLN A 465 8.49 15.21 8.86
N ARG A 466 9.35 14.35 8.31
CA ARG A 466 9.46 14.10 6.87
C ARG A 466 8.80 12.78 6.49
N PHE A 467 8.17 12.80 5.32
CA PHE A 467 7.67 11.59 4.67
C PHE A 467 8.38 11.43 3.32
N PHE A 468 8.85 10.23 3.05
CA PHE A 468 9.54 9.86 1.81
C PHE A 468 8.72 8.86 1.05
N VAL A 469 8.64 9.03 -0.27
CA VAL A 469 7.98 8.07 -1.15
C VAL A 469 8.74 7.93 -2.46
N VAL A 470 8.88 6.68 -2.92
CA VAL A 470 9.40 6.35 -4.25
C VAL A 470 8.23 6.21 -5.21
N SER A 471 8.30 6.91 -6.36
CA SER A 471 7.29 6.78 -7.40
C SER A 471 7.71 5.84 -8.53
N ARG A 472 6.69 5.37 -9.26
CA ARG A 472 6.80 4.65 -10.54
C ARG A 472 6.00 5.38 -11.59
N GLU A 473 6.62 5.67 -12.70
CA GLU A 473 6.02 6.43 -13.78
C GLU A 473 5.73 5.48 -14.96
N ILE A 474 4.70 4.63 -14.81
CA ILE A 474 4.37 3.60 -15.79
C ILE A 474 2.92 3.77 -16.25
N PRO A 475 2.69 4.30 -17.47
CA PRO A 475 1.35 4.30 -18.05
C PRO A 475 0.96 2.91 -18.52
N VAL A 476 -0.34 2.64 -18.50
CA VAL A 476 -0.92 1.39 -19.02
C VAL A 476 -2.06 1.68 -19.98
N LEU A 477 -2.34 0.70 -20.83
CA LEU A 477 -3.51 0.68 -21.71
C LEU A 477 -4.50 -0.38 -21.19
N ASN A 478 -5.63 0.06 -20.65
CA ASN A 478 -6.70 -0.79 -20.16
C ASN A 478 -7.75 -0.97 -21.25
N THR A 479 -7.80 -2.15 -21.87
CA THR A 479 -8.79 -2.50 -22.88
C THR A 479 -9.71 -3.59 -22.34
N LEU A 480 -11.00 -3.31 -22.29
CA LEU A 480 -12.02 -4.31 -21.92
C LEU A 480 -12.24 -5.25 -23.11
N LEU A 481 -11.95 -6.52 -22.88
CA LEU A 481 -12.20 -7.59 -23.84
C LEU A 481 -13.36 -8.44 -23.34
N PRO A 482 -14.44 -8.65 -24.13
CA PRO A 482 -15.53 -9.54 -23.71
C PRO A 482 -15.01 -10.94 -23.35
N ASP A 483 -15.37 -11.40 -22.15
CA ASP A 483 -15.04 -12.76 -21.72
C ASP A 483 -16.17 -13.72 -22.12
N SER A 484 -15.93 -14.49 -23.16
CA SER A 484 -16.92 -15.41 -23.71
C SER A 484 -16.92 -16.79 -23.05
N ARG A 485 -16.12 -17.00 -22.01
CA ARG A 485 -16.08 -18.30 -21.29
C ARG A 485 -17.39 -18.51 -20.56
N PRO A 486 -18.12 -19.63 -20.84
CA PRO A 486 -19.44 -19.87 -20.25
C PRO A 486 -19.42 -19.97 -18.73
N ASP A 487 -18.36 -20.54 -18.16
CA ASP A 487 -18.19 -20.70 -16.72
C ASP A 487 -18.03 -19.33 -16.00
N VAL A 488 -17.38 -18.37 -16.64
CA VAL A 488 -17.23 -17.01 -16.09
C VAL A 488 -18.58 -16.30 -16.03
N ALA A 489 -19.34 -16.33 -17.13
CA ALA A 489 -20.66 -15.72 -17.16
C ALA A 489 -21.65 -16.39 -16.20
N ALA A 490 -21.64 -17.73 -16.12
CA ALA A 490 -22.52 -18.49 -15.24
C ALA A 490 -22.22 -18.28 -13.74
N ASN A 491 -20.94 -18.04 -13.41
CA ASN A 491 -20.49 -17.87 -12.04
C ASN A 491 -20.37 -16.42 -11.59
N MET A 492 -20.62 -15.44 -12.46
CA MET A 492 -20.53 -14.03 -12.09
C MET A 492 -21.63 -13.66 -11.08
N PRO A 493 -21.28 -13.17 -9.87
CA PRO A 493 -22.28 -12.72 -8.90
C PRO A 493 -23.12 -11.59 -9.47
N ASN A 494 -24.40 -11.52 -9.10
CA ASN A 494 -25.35 -10.54 -9.62
C ASN A 494 -25.40 -10.44 -11.16
N GLY A 495 -24.89 -11.45 -11.85
CA GLY A 495 -25.00 -11.55 -13.31
C GLY A 495 -26.45 -11.65 -13.78
N GLY A 496 -26.72 -11.23 -15.02
CA GLY A 496 -28.05 -11.25 -15.59
C GLY A 496 -28.06 -10.70 -17.02
N PRO A 497 -29.24 -10.62 -17.66
CA PRO A 497 -29.36 -10.05 -18.99
C PRO A 497 -28.79 -8.63 -19.05
N GLY A 498 -27.91 -8.39 -20.00
CA GLY A 498 -27.27 -7.08 -20.21
C GLY A 498 -25.96 -6.86 -19.45
N ILE A 499 -25.53 -7.79 -18.59
CA ILE A 499 -24.23 -7.74 -17.91
C ILE A 499 -23.31 -8.76 -18.57
N GLN A 500 -22.36 -8.26 -19.36
CA GLN A 500 -21.34 -9.06 -20.03
C GLN A 500 -20.08 -9.06 -19.17
N PRO A 501 -19.46 -10.21 -18.83
CA PRO A 501 -18.16 -10.21 -18.20
C PRO A 501 -17.07 -9.73 -19.16
N TYR A 502 -16.10 -8.98 -18.62
CA TYR A 502 -14.95 -8.49 -19.35
C TYR A 502 -13.66 -8.94 -18.65
N ASN A 503 -12.62 -9.08 -19.47
CA ASN A 503 -11.24 -9.27 -19.02
C ASN A 503 -10.39 -8.12 -19.51
N THR A 504 -9.40 -7.70 -18.73
CA THR A 504 -8.44 -6.67 -19.11
C THR A 504 -7.03 -7.23 -18.97
N PRO A 505 -6.29 -7.37 -20.08
CA PRO A 505 -4.87 -7.75 -20.01
C PRO A 505 -4.06 -6.69 -19.24
N TYR A 506 -3.10 -7.13 -18.43
CA TYR A 506 -2.12 -6.23 -17.81
C TYR A 506 -1.13 -5.73 -18.87
N ASN A 507 -1.45 -4.62 -19.52
CA ASN A 507 -0.67 -4.05 -20.62
C ASN A 507 0.12 -2.81 -20.16
N PHE A 508 1.37 -3.03 -19.77
CA PHE A 508 2.32 -1.99 -19.37
C PHE A 508 2.88 -1.29 -20.62
N LEU A 509 2.37 -0.60 -21.37
CA LEU A 509 2.90 0.13 -22.52
C LEU A 509 4.46 0.08 -22.65
N MET A 510 4.99 -1.17 -22.62
CA MET A 510 6.41 -1.44 -22.85
C MET A 510 6.69 -1.44 -24.35
N GLN A 511 7.81 -0.86 -24.73
CA GLN A 511 8.20 -0.68 -26.11
C GLN A 511 9.19 -1.76 -26.57
N SER A 512 9.42 -1.86 -27.87
CA SER A 512 10.21 -2.95 -28.48
C SER A 512 11.66 -3.03 -27.97
N ASN A 513 12.20 -1.91 -27.47
CA ASN A 513 13.52 -1.84 -26.87
C ASN A 513 13.53 -2.10 -25.35
N GLY A 514 12.39 -2.44 -24.73
CA GLY A 514 12.27 -2.72 -23.30
C GLY A 514 12.12 -1.48 -22.41
N MET A 515 11.91 -0.30 -22.99
CA MET A 515 11.62 0.91 -22.22
C MET A 515 10.11 1.13 -22.09
N VAL A 516 9.71 1.84 -21.04
CA VAL A 516 8.33 2.32 -20.88
C VAL A 516 8.04 3.46 -21.86
N ALA A 517 6.76 3.61 -22.24
CA ALA A 517 6.31 4.58 -23.23
C ALA A 517 6.50 6.05 -22.84
N ILE A 518 6.53 6.35 -21.54
CA ILE A 518 6.61 7.72 -21.03
C ILE A 518 8.08 8.18 -20.96
N LYS A 519 8.32 9.47 -21.25
CA LYS A 519 9.65 10.10 -21.12
C LYS A 519 10.19 10.02 -19.69
N PRO A 520 11.51 9.87 -19.51
CA PRO A 520 12.12 9.88 -18.16
C PRO A 520 11.88 11.24 -17.43
N PRO A 521 12.06 11.30 -16.09
CA PRO A 521 12.46 10.20 -15.21
C PRO A 521 11.37 9.13 -15.02
N PHE A 522 11.78 7.86 -14.96
CA PHE A 522 10.87 6.72 -14.82
C PHE A 522 10.45 6.45 -13.36
N SER A 523 11.14 7.06 -12.42
CA SER A 523 10.83 7.05 -10.99
C SER A 523 11.43 8.26 -10.30
N PHE A 524 10.77 8.69 -9.23
CA PHE A 524 11.25 9.76 -8.36
C PHE A 524 11.33 9.27 -6.92
N LEU A 525 12.25 9.89 -6.17
CA LEU A 525 12.22 9.94 -4.71
C LEU A 525 11.71 11.33 -4.33
N THR A 526 10.57 11.37 -3.67
CA THR A 526 9.94 12.61 -3.20
C THR A 526 9.98 12.66 -1.68
N ALA A 527 10.41 13.79 -1.12
CA ALA A 527 10.37 14.08 0.30
C ALA A 527 9.38 15.20 0.58
N TYR A 528 8.58 15.04 1.62
CA TYR A 528 7.63 16.03 2.10
C TYR A 528 8.00 16.53 3.50
N ASP A 529 7.74 17.80 3.76
CA ASP A 529 7.54 18.34 5.10
C ASP A 529 6.09 18.10 5.50
N MET A 530 5.86 17.24 6.45
CA MET A 530 4.51 16.84 6.87
C MET A 530 3.83 17.87 7.79
N ASN A 531 4.53 18.88 8.27
CA ASN A 531 3.90 19.99 8.97
C ASN A 531 3.14 20.91 8.01
N THR A 532 3.62 21.00 6.76
CA THR A 532 3.07 21.87 5.73
C THR A 532 2.45 21.14 4.53
N GLY A 533 2.74 19.85 4.36
CA GLY A 533 2.37 19.06 3.18
C GLY A 533 3.20 19.38 1.93
N LYS A 534 4.19 20.28 2.01
CA LYS A 534 5.00 20.72 0.87
C LYS A 534 6.08 19.71 0.50
N ILE A 535 6.34 19.58 -0.80
CA ILE A 535 7.49 18.85 -1.31
C ILE A 535 8.77 19.62 -0.97
N LEU A 536 9.68 18.98 -0.24
CA LEU A 536 11.03 19.49 0.04
C LEU A 536 11.93 19.31 -1.18
N TYR A 537 11.89 18.13 -1.77
CA TYR A 537 12.56 17.82 -3.03
C TYR A 537 11.86 16.65 -3.75
N ARG A 538 12.04 16.62 -5.08
CA ARG A 538 11.69 15.50 -5.94
C ARG A 538 12.82 15.27 -6.92
N ILE A 539 13.47 14.14 -6.82
CA ILE A 539 14.67 13.81 -7.59
C ILE A 539 14.49 12.44 -8.28
N PRO A 540 15.16 12.20 -9.42
CA PRO A 540 15.18 10.88 -10.02
C PRO A 540 15.69 9.81 -9.05
N ASN A 541 15.01 8.66 -8.99
CA ASN A 541 15.39 7.54 -8.13
C ASN A 541 16.16 6.48 -8.92
N GLY A 542 17.49 6.48 -8.79
CA GLY A 542 18.38 5.59 -9.55
C GLY A 542 18.49 5.99 -11.02
N GLU A 543 18.91 5.04 -11.84
CA GLU A 543 19.15 5.22 -13.27
C GLU A 543 18.58 4.07 -14.10
N SER A 544 18.37 4.33 -15.39
CA SER A 544 18.10 3.30 -16.39
C SER A 544 19.42 2.79 -16.96
N TRP A 545 19.69 1.50 -16.85
CA TRP A 545 20.88 0.89 -17.44
C TRP A 545 21.03 1.23 -18.92
N VAL A 546 19.94 1.07 -19.69
CA VAL A 546 19.95 1.29 -21.15
C VAL A 546 20.32 2.73 -21.51
N LEU A 547 19.82 3.72 -20.76
CA LEU A 547 20.12 5.13 -21.02
C LEU A 547 21.50 5.53 -20.54
N GLN A 548 21.99 4.94 -19.43
CA GLN A 548 23.38 5.17 -18.99
C GLN A 548 24.41 4.71 -20.01
N GLN A 549 24.15 3.60 -20.75
CA GLN A 549 25.06 3.16 -21.83
C GLN A 549 25.11 4.16 -23.00
N GLN A 550 24.12 5.05 -23.09
CA GLN A 550 24.05 6.14 -24.06
C GLN A 550 24.57 7.48 -23.51
N GLY A 551 25.13 7.48 -22.30
CA GLY A 551 25.60 8.71 -21.61
C GLY A 551 24.48 9.57 -21.03
N ILE A 552 23.24 9.07 -20.95
CA ILE A 552 22.08 9.79 -20.42
C ILE A 552 21.92 9.42 -18.93
N THR A 553 21.93 10.41 -18.06
CA THR A 553 21.79 10.26 -16.62
C THR A 553 20.54 10.98 -16.10
N GLY A 554 20.13 10.69 -14.84
CA GLY A 554 18.93 11.28 -14.24
C GLY A 554 17.63 10.69 -14.77
N ALA A 555 17.69 9.51 -15.39
CA ALA A 555 16.53 8.88 -15.99
C ALA A 555 15.59 8.18 -14.98
N GLY A 556 16.06 7.92 -13.77
CA GLY A 556 15.32 7.10 -12.81
C GLY A 556 15.29 5.61 -13.19
N SER A 557 15.15 4.74 -12.21
CA SER A 557 15.00 3.29 -12.40
C SER A 557 13.60 2.98 -12.93
N GLN A 558 13.48 2.13 -13.94
CA GLN A 558 12.18 1.62 -14.38
C GLN A 558 11.61 0.69 -13.30
N ALA A 559 10.40 0.96 -12.85
CA ALA A 559 9.63 0.12 -11.92
C ALA A 559 10.44 -0.38 -10.68
N PRO A 560 11.03 0.52 -9.88
CA PRO A 560 11.71 0.11 -8.65
C PRO A 560 10.73 -0.60 -7.69
N ARG A 561 11.25 -1.47 -6.84
CA ARG A 561 10.53 -2.14 -5.74
C ARG A 561 11.32 -2.08 -4.43
N GLY A 562 12.32 -1.24 -4.34
CA GLY A 562 13.12 -1.04 -3.13
C GLY A 562 12.59 0.13 -2.31
N GLY A 563 12.45 -0.05 -1.03
CA GLY A 563 12.02 0.98 -0.11
C GLY A 563 13.15 1.77 0.52
N PRO A 564 12.92 3.07 0.83
CA PRO A 564 13.87 3.85 1.61
C PRO A 564 13.81 3.49 3.10
N VAL A 565 14.92 3.72 3.80
CA VAL A 565 15.01 3.70 5.27
C VAL A 565 15.71 4.97 5.72
N ALA A 566 15.07 5.74 6.59
CA ALA A 566 15.66 6.95 7.16
C ALA A 566 16.34 6.65 8.50
N THR A 567 17.34 7.46 8.89
CA THR A 567 18.05 7.31 10.17
C THR A 567 18.26 8.66 10.86
N ALA A 568 18.41 8.63 12.18
CA ALA A 568 18.74 9.81 12.97
C ALA A 568 20.12 10.42 12.59
N GLY A 569 21.00 9.65 11.94
CA GLY A 569 22.23 10.14 11.35
C GLY A 569 22.02 11.06 10.14
N GLY A 570 20.76 11.41 9.80
CA GLY A 570 20.39 12.29 8.68
C GLY A 570 20.49 11.61 7.31
N LEU A 571 20.48 10.31 7.26
CA LEU A 571 20.63 9.51 6.05
C LEU A 571 19.32 8.91 5.58
N LEU A 572 19.21 8.72 4.28
CA LEU A 572 18.18 7.94 3.62
C LEU A 572 18.86 6.85 2.78
N PHE A 573 18.76 5.60 3.21
CA PHE A 573 19.27 4.45 2.48
C PHE A 573 18.22 3.98 1.48
N VAL A 574 18.60 3.81 0.22
CA VAL A 574 17.71 3.32 -0.84
C VAL A 574 18.48 2.51 -1.88
N GLY A 575 17.91 1.39 -2.25
CA GLY A 575 18.42 0.55 -3.34
C GLY A 575 17.59 0.72 -4.61
N THR A 576 18.22 0.52 -5.76
CA THR A 576 17.56 0.59 -7.07
C THR A 576 17.92 -0.58 -7.95
N SER A 577 16.92 -1.16 -8.63
CA SER A 577 17.09 -2.31 -9.51
C SER A 577 17.65 -1.94 -10.88
N GLY A 578 17.26 -0.77 -11.42
CA GLY A 578 17.61 -0.38 -12.78
C GLY A 578 19.10 -0.20 -13.02
N ASP A 579 19.83 0.31 -12.08
CA ASP A 579 21.29 0.49 -12.12
C ASP A 579 22.03 -0.34 -11.07
N ARG A 580 21.31 -1.22 -10.35
CA ARG A 580 21.84 -2.13 -9.33
C ARG A 580 22.75 -1.42 -8.33
N THR A 581 22.25 -0.33 -7.76
CA THR A 581 23.05 0.52 -6.86
C THR A 581 22.33 0.71 -5.54
N PHE A 582 23.06 0.53 -4.45
CA PHE A 582 22.63 0.90 -3.11
C PHE A 582 23.24 2.24 -2.75
N ARG A 583 22.41 3.17 -2.25
CA ARG A 583 22.82 4.56 -1.97
C ARG A 583 22.47 4.97 -0.56
N ALA A 584 23.35 5.75 0.04
CA ALA A 584 23.03 6.61 1.17
C ALA A 584 22.91 8.05 0.67
N ARG A 585 21.76 8.66 0.93
CA ARG A 585 21.47 10.04 0.57
C ARG A 585 21.33 10.89 1.82
N ASP A 586 21.63 12.17 1.70
CA ASP A 586 21.27 13.17 2.69
C ASP A 586 19.74 13.29 2.73
N ALA A 587 19.12 13.00 3.88
CA ALA A 587 17.66 12.97 4.02
C ALA A 587 17.02 14.36 3.88
N ALA A 588 17.78 15.44 4.07
CA ALA A 588 17.27 16.80 3.95
C ALA A 588 17.25 17.32 2.50
N SER A 589 18.19 16.87 1.67
CA SER A 589 18.38 17.39 0.30
C SER A 589 18.26 16.35 -0.81
N GLY A 590 18.24 15.06 -0.47
CA GLY A 590 18.28 13.97 -1.44
C GLY A 590 19.63 13.76 -2.14
N ARG A 591 20.65 14.56 -1.81
CA ARG A 591 22.00 14.44 -2.41
C ARG A 591 22.62 13.10 -2.05
N VAL A 592 23.23 12.41 -3.03
CA VAL A 592 23.99 11.17 -2.82
C VAL A 592 25.26 11.49 -2.03
N LEU A 593 25.48 10.79 -0.92
CA LEU A 593 26.66 10.89 -0.07
C LEU A 593 27.59 9.69 -0.22
N TRP A 594 27.03 8.54 -0.55
CA TRP A 594 27.73 7.29 -0.77
C TRP A 594 26.91 6.38 -1.67
N GLU A 595 27.58 5.58 -2.48
CA GLU A 595 26.96 4.53 -3.30
C GLU A 595 27.84 3.29 -3.41
N TYR A 596 27.17 2.16 -3.56
CA TYR A 596 27.80 0.85 -3.78
C TYR A 596 27.13 0.13 -4.95
N LYS A 597 27.93 -0.26 -5.94
CA LYS A 597 27.46 -1.05 -7.09
C LYS A 597 27.28 -2.51 -6.71
N LEU A 598 26.10 -3.03 -6.97
CA LEU A 598 25.73 -4.42 -6.80
C LEU A 598 25.82 -5.16 -8.14
N ASP A 599 25.95 -6.46 -8.09
CA ASP A 599 25.93 -7.33 -9.29
C ASP A 599 24.52 -7.83 -9.64
N ALA A 600 23.53 -7.63 -8.76
CA ALA A 600 22.14 -7.96 -8.98
C ALA A 600 21.23 -6.84 -8.44
N ALA A 601 19.93 -6.91 -8.73
CA ALA A 601 18.96 -5.96 -8.23
C ALA A 601 18.80 -6.05 -6.69
N THR A 602 18.25 -4.99 -6.10
CA THR A 602 17.77 -5.02 -4.71
C THR A 602 16.34 -4.50 -4.70
N GLU A 603 15.41 -5.34 -4.26
CA GLU A 603 13.96 -5.07 -4.25
C GLU A 603 13.34 -5.25 -2.86
N GLY A 604 14.14 -5.22 -1.81
CA GLY A 604 13.69 -5.27 -0.44
C GLY A 604 13.87 -3.95 0.29
N VAL A 605 13.45 -3.92 1.54
CA VAL A 605 13.67 -2.79 2.45
C VAL A 605 14.90 -3.08 3.29
N PRO A 606 15.87 -2.15 3.40
CA PRO A 606 17.03 -2.32 4.26
C PRO A 606 16.64 -2.53 5.72
N ALA A 607 17.41 -3.32 6.46
CA ALA A 607 17.35 -3.41 7.93
C ALA A 607 18.51 -2.60 8.52
N VAL A 608 18.20 -1.71 9.48
CA VAL A 608 19.20 -0.89 10.19
C VAL A 608 19.17 -1.26 11.66
N TYR A 609 20.28 -1.75 12.19
CA TYR A 609 20.35 -2.29 13.54
C TYR A 609 21.71 -2.07 14.18
N GLU A 610 21.78 -2.26 15.49
CA GLU A 610 23.02 -2.24 16.26
C GLU A 610 23.26 -3.58 16.94
N VAL A 611 24.51 -4.02 16.94
CA VAL A 611 24.96 -5.13 17.77
C VAL A 611 26.38 -4.87 18.25
N GLY A 612 26.62 -5.09 19.55
CA GLY A 612 27.92 -4.87 20.15
C GLY A 612 28.44 -3.42 20.04
N GLY A 613 27.55 -2.42 20.05
CA GLY A 613 27.89 -1.02 19.92
C GLY A 613 28.29 -0.59 18.50
N ARG A 614 28.03 -1.42 17.47
CA ARG A 614 28.30 -1.11 16.07
C ARG A 614 27.03 -1.15 15.25
N GLN A 615 26.79 -0.11 14.46
CA GLN A 615 25.66 0.01 13.55
C GLN A 615 25.92 -0.69 12.23
N TYR A 616 24.90 -1.37 11.72
CA TYR A 616 24.91 -2.11 10.47
C TYR A 616 23.70 -1.77 9.62
N VAL A 617 23.84 -1.94 8.30
CA VAL A 617 22.76 -1.82 7.31
C VAL A 617 22.80 -3.07 6.42
N THR A 618 21.73 -3.87 6.44
CA THR A 618 21.62 -5.10 5.64
C THR A 618 20.57 -4.95 4.56
N ILE A 619 20.89 -5.39 3.33
CA ILE A 619 19.97 -5.41 2.19
C ILE A 619 19.88 -6.79 1.55
N PRO A 620 18.71 -7.19 1.03
CA PRO A 620 18.60 -8.33 0.11
C PRO A 620 19.08 -7.93 -1.29
N VAL A 621 19.79 -8.82 -1.95
CA VAL A 621 20.33 -8.64 -3.31
C VAL A 621 20.04 -9.88 -4.13
N GLY A 622 19.47 -9.73 -5.32
CA GLY A 622 19.20 -10.84 -6.24
C GLY A 622 18.30 -10.43 -7.42
N GLY A 623 18.31 -11.24 -8.48
CA GLY A 623 17.46 -11.06 -9.65
C GLY A 623 17.75 -9.82 -10.49
N GLU A 624 16.83 -9.55 -11.41
CA GLU A 624 16.93 -8.45 -12.38
C GLU A 624 16.00 -7.27 -12.07
N GLY A 625 15.12 -7.42 -11.09
CA GLY A 625 14.02 -6.48 -10.84
C GLY A 625 12.75 -6.83 -11.64
N LEU A 626 11.71 -5.99 -11.53
CA LEU A 626 10.42 -6.23 -12.20
C LEU A 626 10.56 -6.24 -13.73
N PHE A 627 11.33 -5.33 -14.29
CA PHE A 627 11.63 -5.27 -15.71
C PHE A 627 13.13 -5.46 -15.94
N ALA A 628 13.47 -6.62 -16.52
CA ALA A 628 14.83 -6.87 -16.99
C ALA A 628 15.22 -5.81 -18.04
N GLN A 629 16.38 -5.18 -17.85
CA GLN A 629 16.86 -4.16 -18.80
C GLN A 629 17.64 -4.82 -19.92
N LYS A 630 17.22 -4.59 -21.16
CA LYS A 630 17.83 -5.19 -22.34
C LYS A 630 19.32 -4.84 -22.41
N GLY A 631 20.15 -5.86 -22.47
CA GLY A 631 21.62 -5.75 -22.53
C GLY A 631 22.30 -5.54 -21.17
N ALA A 632 21.56 -5.53 -20.07
CA ALA A 632 22.18 -5.57 -18.75
C ALA A 632 22.88 -6.92 -18.53
N PRO A 633 23.99 -6.96 -17.76
CA PRO A 633 24.64 -8.22 -17.40
C PRO A 633 23.69 -9.16 -16.65
N ALA A 634 23.91 -10.46 -16.76
CA ALA A 634 23.19 -11.43 -15.93
C ALA A 634 23.35 -11.07 -14.44
N PRO A 635 22.31 -11.28 -13.61
CA PRO A 635 22.40 -10.99 -12.20
C PRO A 635 23.36 -11.96 -11.49
N GLY A 636 24.06 -11.46 -10.48
CA GLY A 636 24.80 -12.27 -9.52
C GLY A 636 23.87 -13.10 -8.62
N PRO A 637 24.44 -13.93 -7.75
CA PRO A 637 23.68 -14.83 -6.88
C PRO A 637 22.85 -14.08 -5.84
N ASN A 638 21.75 -14.69 -5.42
CA ASN A 638 20.92 -14.18 -4.32
C ASN A 638 21.71 -14.19 -3.01
N ARG A 639 21.69 -13.07 -2.30
CA ARG A 639 22.38 -12.92 -1.01
C ARG A 639 21.82 -11.77 -0.18
N TYR A 640 22.19 -11.74 1.09
CA TYR A 640 22.10 -10.57 1.95
C TYR A 640 23.48 -9.94 2.04
N VAL A 641 23.55 -8.62 1.89
CA VAL A 641 24.79 -7.85 2.01
C VAL A 641 24.65 -6.86 3.14
N THR A 642 25.64 -6.86 4.03
CA THR A 642 25.65 -5.98 5.21
C THR A 642 26.82 -5.02 5.14
N PHE A 643 26.53 -3.76 5.44
CA PHE A 643 27.47 -2.66 5.46
C PHE A 643 27.65 -2.12 6.89
N ALA A 644 28.86 -1.68 7.19
CA ALA A 644 29.20 -1.01 8.43
C ALA A 644 30.39 -0.06 8.23
N LEU A 645 30.66 0.81 9.19
CA LEU A 645 31.92 1.55 9.23
C LEU A 645 33.09 0.57 9.51
N PRO A 646 34.33 0.84 9.04
CA PRO A 646 35.49 0.04 9.40
C PRO A 646 35.59 -0.21 10.90
N ALA A 647 36.05 -1.40 11.30
CA ALA A 647 36.33 -1.67 12.70
C ALA A 647 37.41 -0.68 13.21
N ARG A 648 37.21 -0.16 14.41
CA ARG A 648 38.19 0.72 15.06
C ARG A 648 39.41 -0.05 15.53
#